data_cd9369634c3f0c9efe573b810473cdd3
#
_entry.id   cd9369634c3f0c9efe573b810473cdd3
#
_cell.length_a   1.000
_cell.length_b   1.000
_cell.length_c   1.000
_cell.angle_alpha   90.00
_cell.angle_beta   90.00
_cell.angle_gamma   90.00
#
_symmetry.space_group_name_H-M   'P 1'
#
loop_
_entity.id
_entity.type
_entity.pdbx_description
1 polymer ?
#
loop_
_entity_poly.entity_id
_entity_poly.type
_entity_poly.pdbx_seq_one_letter_code
_entity_poly.pdbx_strand_id
1 'polypeptide(L)'
;MNKSVEKDDKLEKNSSFPRSVLSVSRVEFGLREDNPEAKYCPLKLLVKDGKQLPSGLQGHVFIISATGSVDSKSRDDNKDIVFPSSDGFTPFYNGDGMVYRFDFDNLEEGVFLTTRIAKTPCYYADAATNKCQPNLRFKNRGIMRMSDELGIRNQLNTGFLPMKFSQEDNERLLITWDIGRPYEIDTKTLEAVTPVGWDRDWRAFNPLLAKLPLQPPFPFKLVQTSAHPCFDENTGEMFTVNSGRSLSTFIAQLRPVLYWAFGLIDSIRNPSPRGFQKAPDQKNFFQKLAAAFKQTIHLLWSLLQSFNIFANFVYVISWDGKEKINKWQVTHPNGCPIAIKQSMHQIGLTEDYVVLMDTAFKFLLEEILPAPNEPKYEEIEKWLSNLIDRPQLPDSTIYIVRRTDLKSDVKKVVARQVVIPRETTHFLTDYKNPNDQITLHLAHVCAWDVAEWIREIDFSNSDNNGGLPHMFGMTVGPLDISRMGCYVLDAKDAKQIKVARSDLTGVYADNQPNKYCQDTQTNGKEYCKYTWGPALYAYRENPPSGHFENIYWSFFGCWEDIFTEEGFQMYQNYKYRAIPADEVRQLTKKGIKSNLLRLHIADLDTLEANENRLQIQDAYEFDTGYFGNSPQFVPRAGGTGGYIVCVVYNGTDEQPDNGNEIWIFDAADLKSGPLCKLWHPQLNFGISVHTTWLSKIGKRTASYNIPVKQDYEYLVKQQPQEIQEFFNEWVYPKREPKDSGDCSVS
;
A
#
# COMPACT_ATOMS: atom_id res chain seq x y z
N MET A 1 50.97 -7.21 -35.12
CA MET A 1 50.08 -7.83 -34.11
C MET A 1 49.68 -6.76 -33.11
N ASN A 2 48.66 -6.01 -33.42
CA ASN A 2 48.09 -5.01 -32.51
C ASN A 2 46.98 -5.69 -31.69
N LYS A 3 47.20 -5.80 -30.39
CA LYS A 3 46.13 -6.10 -29.46
C LYS A 3 45.38 -4.78 -29.22
N SER A 4 44.17 -4.68 -29.76
CA SER A 4 43.19 -3.70 -29.34
C SER A 4 42.80 -4.02 -27.88
N VAL A 5 43.22 -3.14 -26.98
CA VAL A 5 42.68 -3.12 -25.60
C VAL A 5 41.24 -2.62 -25.71
N GLU A 6 40.29 -3.50 -25.55
CA GLU A 6 38.92 -3.10 -25.23
C GLU A 6 38.98 -2.25 -23.96
N LYS A 7 38.71 -0.95 -24.12
CA LYS A 7 38.33 -0.11 -22.99
C LYS A 7 36.97 -0.61 -22.55
N ASP A 8 36.94 -1.31 -21.40
CA ASP A 8 35.71 -1.40 -20.61
C ASP A 8 35.28 0.05 -20.29
N ASP A 9 34.31 0.53 -21.04
CA ASP A 9 33.55 1.71 -20.64
C ASP A 9 32.88 1.35 -19.29
N LYS A 10 33.52 1.73 -18.20
CA LYS A 10 32.87 1.75 -16.88
C LYS A 10 31.67 2.67 -17.03
N LEU A 11 30.49 2.10 -17.21
CA LEU A 11 29.23 2.82 -17.08
C LEU A 11 29.25 3.47 -15.68
N GLU A 12 29.37 4.80 -15.65
CA GLU A 12 29.25 5.54 -14.40
C GLU A 12 27.85 5.27 -13.84
N LYS A 13 27.79 4.66 -12.65
CA LYS A 13 26.55 4.40 -11.95
C LYS A 13 25.92 5.74 -11.57
N ASN A 14 24.75 6.08 -12.11
CA ASN A 14 24.13 7.39 -11.92
C ASN A 14 23.68 7.62 -10.50
N SER A 15 23.34 6.56 -9.73
CA SER A 15 22.80 6.68 -8.41
C SER A 15 22.67 5.33 -7.71
N SER A 16 22.70 5.32 -6.38
CA SER A 16 22.28 4.20 -5.52
C SER A 16 20.97 4.55 -4.82
N PHE A 17 20.13 3.56 -4.57
CA PHE A 17 18.88 3.76 -3.84
C PHE A 17 19.19 4.02 -2.35
N PRO A 18 18.64 5.07 -1.72
CA PRO A 18 19.01 5.42 -0.34
C PRO A 18 18.49 4.40 0.67
N ARG A 19 19.41 3.80 1.41
CA ARG A 19 19.09 2.82 2.46
C ARG A 19 18.26 3.40 3.61
N SER A 20 18.32 4.71 3.83
CA SER A 20 17.54 5.41 4.86
C SER A 20 16.02 5.22 4.72
N VAL A 21 15.55 4.78 3.55
CA VAL A 21 14.15 4.36 3.32
C VAL A 21 13.72 3.23 4.26
N LEU A 22 14.67 2.35 4.64
CA LEU A 22 14.39 1.20 5.50
C LEU A 22 14.54 1.51 7.01
N SER A 23 15.06 2.67 7.36
CA SER A 23 15.20 3.04 8.77
C SER A 23 13.88 3.65 9.28
N VAL A 24 13.40 3.21 10.44
CA VAL A 24 12.16 3.69 11.02
C VAL A 24 12.34 4.02 12.50
N SER A 25 11.76 5.15 12.92
CA SER A 25 11.67 5.52 14.32
C SER A 25 10.27 5.27 14.87
N ARG A 26 10.21 4.71 16.08
CA ARG A 26 8.96 4.54 16.83
C ARG A 26 8.76 5.62 17.90
N VAL A 27 9.54 6.69 17.83
CA VAL A 27 9.46 7.81 18.80
C VAL A 27 8.19 8.62 18.56
N GLU A 28 7.40 8.81 19.59
CA GLU A 28 6.22 9.66 19.58
C GLU A 28 6.59 11.06 20.09
N PHE A 29 6.66 12.03 19.16
CA PHE A 29 6.78 13.46 19.49
C PHE A 29 5.38 13.99 19.77
N GLY A 30 5.07 14.30 21.03
CA GLY A 30 3.72 14.64 21.44
C GLY A 30 3.53 16.08 21.87
N LEU A 31 2.27 16.51 22.01
CA LEU A 31 1.92 17.76 22.63
C LEU A 31 2.13 17.66 24.16
N ARG A 32 2.71 18.69 24.74
CA ARG A 32 3.01 18.75 26.18
C ARG A 32 1.76 18.72 27.06
N GLU A 33 0.65 19.25 26.53
CA GLU A 33 -0.64 19.33 27.22
C GLU A 33 -1.38 17.99 27.24
N ASP A 34 -1.18 17.13 26.24
CA ASP A 34 -1.93 15.89 26.06
C ASP A 34 -1.31 14.71 26.80
N ASN A 35 -0.02 14.75 27.05
CA ASN A 35 0.70 13.73 27.80
C ASN A 35 1.83 14.37 28.64
N PRO A 36 1.56 14.73 29.91
CA PRO A 36 2.56 15.30 30.80
C PRO A 36 3.74 14.35 31.07
N GLU A 37 3.58 13.06 30.83
CA GLU A 37 4.63 12.05 30.93
C GLU A 37 5.35 11.80 29.58
N ALA A 38 4.96 12.52 28.50
CA ALA A 38 5.61 12.36 27.20
C ALA A 38 7.10 12.68 27.31
N LYS A 39 7.91 11.71 26.93
CA LYS A 39 9.38 11.82 26.93
C LYS A 39 9.85 12.90 25.96
N TYR A 40 9.07 13.19 24.91
CA TYR A 40 9.41 14.11 23.85
C TYR A 40 8.30 15.14 23.59
N CYS A 41 8.70 16.41 23.49
CA CYS A 41 7.84 17.50 23.00
C CYS A 41 7.73 17.42 21.46
N PRO A 42 6.86 18.24 20.83
CA PRO A 42 6.87 18.40 19.37
C PRO A 42 8.27 18.75 18.88
N LEU A 43 8.69 18.12 17.77
CA LEU A 43 10.01 18.33 17.22
C LEU A 43 10.01 19.59 16.36
N LYS A 44 10.80 20.61 16.74
CA LYS A 44 10.98 21.79 15.92
C LYS A 44 11.97 21.52 14.79
N LEU A 45 11.51 21.63 13.54
CA LEU A 45 12.35 21.43 12.38
C LEU A 45 13.24 22.63 12.08
N LEU A 46 14.39 22.34 11.51
CA LEU A 46 15.39 23.33 11.11
C LEU A 46 15.31 23.55 9.60
N VAL A 47 15.46 24.80 9.17
CA VAL A 47 15.57 25.15 7.76
C VAL A 47 17.02 24.95 7.30
N LYS A 48 17.22 24.21 6.20
CA LYS A 48 18.53 23.95 5.62
C LYS A 48 18.96 25.11 4.70
N ASP A 49 20.26 25.29 4.53
CA ASP A 49 20.88 26.18 3.54
C ASP A 49 20.54 27.68 3.69
N GLY A 50 20.14 28.12 4.89
CA GLY A 50 19.86 29.54 5.16
C GLY A 50 18.68 30.12 4.39
N LYS A 51 17.86 29.28 3.76
CA LYS A 51 16.62 29.66 3.06
C LYS A 51 15.54 30.08 4.06
N GLN A 52 14.47 30.71 3.56
CA GLN A 52 13.31 31.07 4.37
C GLN A 52 12.11 30.19 4.02
N LEU A 53 11.21 30.01 4.97
CA LEU A 53 9.92 29.34 4.73
C LEU A 53 9.09 30.18 3.75
N PRO A 54 8.40 29.55 2.78
CA PRO A 54 7.51 30.27 1.88
C PRO A 54 6.36 30.95 2.64
N SER A 55 6.18 32.25 2.45
CA SER A 55 5.26 33.10 3.24
C SER A 55 3.78 32.71 3.15
N GLY A 56 3.39 31.96 2.13
CA GLY A 56 2.00 31.50 1.95
C GLY A 56 1.77 30.05 2.37
N LEU A 57 2.74 29.38 2.96
CA LEU A 57 2.60 28.03 3.47
C LEU A 57 1.72 28.04 4.73
N GLN A 58 0.76 27.10 4.83
CA GLN A 58 -0.23 27.10 5.91
C GLN A 58 -0.84 25.74 6.20
N GLY A 59 -1.54 25.63 7.34
CA GLY A 59 -2.29 24.46 7.73
C GLY A 59 -1.41 23.30 8.20
N HIS A 60 -1.91 22.10 8.05
CA HIS A 60 -1.32 20.91 8.66
C HIS A 60 -1.21 19.78 7.61
N VAL A 61 -0.01 19.29 7.39
CA VAL A 61 0.25 18.16 6.51
C VAL A 61 0.38 16.89 7.36
N PHE A 62 -0.42 15.89 7.02
CA PHE A 62 -0.37 14.56 7.62
C PHE A 62 0.28 13.59 6.66
N ILE A 63 1.20 12.78 7.16
CA ILE A 63 1.89 11.72 6.43
C ILE A 63 1.77 10.43 7.23
N ILE A 64 1.60 9.30 6.56
CA ILE A 64 1.57 7.98 7.19
C ILE A 64 2.76 7.14 6.74
N SER A 65 3.32 6.35 7.64
CA SER A 65 4.28 5.29 7.30
C SER A 65 4.11 4.07 8.20
N ALA A 66 4.60 2.92 7.74
CA ALA A 66 4.78 1.75 8.58
C ALA A 66 6.06 1.90 9.40
N THR A 67 6.00 1.64 10.72
CA THR A 67 7.12 1.86 11.67
C THR A 67 7.49 0.60 12.45
N GLY A 68 7.56 -0.53 11.77
CA GLY A 68 7.83 -1.81 12.45
C GLY A 68 6.72 -2.21 13.42
N SER A 69 7.00 -3.09 14.34
CA SER A 69 6.04 -3.66 15.28
C SER A 69 6.57 -3.61 16.72
N VAL A 70 5.77 -4.04 17.68
CA VAL A 70 6.10 -3.99 19.12
C VAL A 70 7.32 -4.83 19.50
N ASP A 71 7.72 -5.79 18.64
CA ASP A 71 8.89 -6.65 18.84
C ASP A 71 10.07 -6.27 17.92
N SER A 72 9.97 -5.19 17.17
CA SER A 72 11.06 -4.67 16.36
C SER A 72 12.27 -4.31 17.23
N LYS A 73 13.46 -4.65 16.73
CA LYS A 73 14.71 -4.45 17.46
C LYS A 73 15.61 -3.52 16.68
N SER A 74 16.27 -2.61 17.39
CA SER A 74 17.38 -1.83 16.83
C SER A 74 18.57 -2.75 16.53
N ARG A 75 19.30 -2.45 15.47
CA ARG A 75 20.57 -3.12 15.14
C ARG A 75 21.75 -2.56 15.93
N ASP A 76 21.65 -1.30 16.33
CA ASP A 76 22.70 -0.53 16.98
C ASP A 76 22.30 -0.10 18.40
N ASP A 77 23.22 0.52 19.10
CA ASP A 77 22.96 1.11 20.42
C ASP A 77 21.92 2.26 20.38
N ASN A 78 21.62 2.77 19.18
CA ASN A 78 20.54 3.72 18.97
C ASN A 78 19.18 3.00 19.01
N LYS A 79 18.59 2.91 20.19
CA LYS A 79 17.33 2.20 20.45
C LYS A 79 16.10 2.79 19.77
N ASP A 80 16.21 3.98 19.21
CA ASP A 80 15.09 4.71 18.62
C ASP A 80 14.88 4.37 17.12
N ILE A 81 15.85 3.72 16.47
CA ILE A 81 15.79 3.35 15.04
C ILE A 81 15.81 1.84 14.88
N VAL A 82 14.87 1.33 14.10
CA VAL A 82 14.72 -0.10 13.75
C VAL A 82 14.74 -0.30 12.23
N PHE A 83 15.06 -1.50 11.79
CA PHE A 83 15.07 -1.89 10.39
C PHE A 83 14.18 -3.13 10.18
N PRO A 84 13.49 -3.28 9.03
CA PRO A 84 12.65 -4.44 8.76
C PRO A 84 13.36 -5.77 8.92
N SER A 85 14.61 -5.86 8.48
CA SER A 85 15.43 -7.07 8.60
C SER A 85 15.73 -7.48 10.06
N SER A 86 15.55 -6.62 11.05
CA SER A 86 15.65 -6.97 12.48
C SER A 86 14.39 -7.63 13.02
N ASP A 87 13.28 -7.56 12.27
CA ASP A 87 11.98 -8.17 12.58
C ASP A 87 11.76 -9.53 11.90
N GLY A 88 12.79 -10.19 11.40
CA GLY A 88 12.66 -11.46 10.69
C GLY A 88 12.35 -11.31 9.20
N PHE A 89 12.95 -10.32 8.54
CA PHE A 89 12.87 -10.09 7.09
C PHE A 89 11.47 -9.70 6.58
N THR A 90 10.74 -8.91 7.34
CA THR A 90 9.43 -8.42 6.90
C THR A 90 9.56 -7.29 5.88
N PRO A 91 8.62 -7.18 4.91
CA PRO A 91 8.57 -6.05 4.01
C PRO A 91 8.32 -4.75 4.80
N PHE A 92 8.85 -3.64 4.32
CA PHE A 92 8.75 -2.35 5.00
C PHE A 92 7.31 -1.81 5.11
N TYR A 93 6.36 -2.36 4.34
CA TYR A 93 4.93 -2.07 4.49
C TYR A 93 4.27 -2.77 5.69
N ASN A 94 4.95 -3.75 6.31
CA ASN A 94 4.45 -4.41 7.50
C ASN A 94 4.92 -3.68 8.75
N GLY A 95 4.00 -3.05 9.44
CA GLY A 95 4.30 -2.32 10.67
C GLY A 95 3.13 -1.47 11.13
N ASP A 96 3.20 -1.05 12.37
CA ASP A 96 2.22 -0.14 12.95
C ASP A 96 2.24 1.21 12.20
N GLY A 97 1.06 1.75 11.90
CA GLY A 97 0.95 3.05 11.27
C GLY A 97 1.40 4.16 12.21
N MET A 98 2.42 4.92 11.81
CA MET A 98 2.82 6.16 12.46
C MET A 98 2.26 7.34 11.69
N VAL A 99 1.49 8.17 12.38
CA VAL A 99 1.01 9.44 11.85
C VAL A 99 2.03 10.52 12.15
N TYR A 100 2.47 11.24 11.13
CA TYR A 100 3.31 12.42 11.22
C TYR A 100 2.44 13.62 10.85
N ARG A 101 2.35 14.63 11.74
CA ARG A 101 1.67 15.89 11.46
C ARG A 101 2.66 17.03 11.49
N PHE A 102 2.80 17.73 10.38
CA PHE A 102 3.62 18.94 10.23
C PHE A 102 2.73 20.15 10.31
N ASP A 103 3.00 21.02 11.28
CA ASP A 103 2.22 22.22 11.56
C ASP A 103 2.91 23.43 10.92
N PHE A 104 2.23 24.06 9.94
CA PHE A 104 2.66 25.26 9.19
C PHE A 104 1.78 26.48 9.50
N ASP A 105 0.98 26.42 10.54
CA ASP A 105 0.01 27.46 10.90
C ASP A 105 0.64 28.68 11.57
N ASN A 106 1.86 28.56 12.12
CA ASN A 106 2.61 29.65 12.74
C ASN A 106 4.09 29.63 12.29
N LEU A 107 4.36 30.13 11.09
CA LEU A 107 5.68 30.12 10.49
C LEU A 107 6.72 31.00 11.23
N GLU A 108 6.27 31.99 12.03
CA GLU A 108 7.18 32.82 12.84
C GLU A 108 7.83 32.01 13.97
N GLU A 109 7.10 31.07 14.54
CA GLU A 109 7.64 30.12 15.53
C GLU A 109 8.41 28.98 14.88
N GLY A 110 8.19 28.70 13.60
CA GLY A 110 8.79 27.63 12.81
C GLY A 110 7.83 26.48 12.53
N VAL A 111 8.36 25.39 12.01
CA VAL A 111 7.59 24.17 11.67
C VAL A 111 7.77 23.13 12.77
N PHE A 112 6.68 22.56 13.24
CA PHE A 112 6.67 21.56 14.29
C PHE A 112 6.14 20.23 13.76
N LEU A 113 6.75 19.14 14.22
CA LEU A 113 6.33 17.77 13.97
C LEU A 113 5.77 17.14 15.23
N THR A 114 4.55 16.62 15.13
CA THR A 114 3.93 15.72 16.12
C THR A 114 3.78 14.34 15.50
N THR A 115 4.11 13.27 16.24
CA THR A 115 3.99 11.90 15.76
C THR A 115 3.25 11.02 16.75
N ARG A 116 2.46 10.06 16.24
CA ARG A 116 1.79 9.07 17.09
C ARG A 116 1.52 7.78 16.32
N ILE A 117 1.75 6.64 17.00
CA ILE A 117 1.35 5.33 16.49
C ILE A 117 -0.17 5.19 16.59
N ALA A 118 -0.81 4.71 15.52
CA ALA A 118 -2.24 4.44 15.49
C ALA A 118 -2.56 3.16 16.28
N LYS A 119 -2.78 3.29 17.58
CA LYS A 119 -2.96 2.17 18.51
C LYS A 119 -4.40 1.67 18.49
N THR A 120 -4.66 0.61 17.73
CA THR A 120 -5.94 -0.12 17.71
C THR A 120 -6.06 -1.12 18.88
N PRO A 121 -7.23 -1.71 19.17
CA PRO A 121 -7.34 -2.75 20.19
C PRO A 121 -6.38 -3.92 20.01
N CYS A 122 -6.12 -4.35 18.78
CA CYS A 122 -5.16 -5.41 18.49
C CYS A 122 -3.68 -4.96 18.65
N TYR A 123 -3.37 -3.67 18.66
CA TYR A 123 -2.05 -3.17 19.07
C TYR A 123 -1.79 -3.50 20.55
N TYR A 124 -2.74 -3.21 21.43
CA TYR A 124 -2.59 -3.51 22.85
C TYR A 124 -2.48 -5.01 23.11
N ALA A 125 -3.23 -5.82 22.36
CA ALA A 125 -3.09 -7.27 22.41
C ALA A 125 -1.68 -7.73 22.02
N ASP A 126 -1.12 -7.20 20.92
CA ASP A 126 0.22 -7.53 20.45
C ASP A 126 1.30 -7.10 21.46
N ALA A 127 1.19 -5.89 22.00
CA ALA A 127 2.12 -5.39 23.01
C ALA A 127 2.12 -6.26 24.29
N ALA A 128 0.95 -6.71 24.73
CA ALA A 128 0.80 -7.58 25.88
C ALA A 128 1.31 -9.00 25.62
N THR A 129 0.97 -9.61 24.48
CA THR A 129 1.41 -10.97 24.15
C THR A 129 2.91 -11.06 23.95
N ASN A 130 3.53 -10.01 23.44
CA ASN A 130 4.99 -9.99 23.24
C ASN A 130 5.76 -10.10 24.56
N LYS A 131 5.20 -9.55 25.65
CA LYS A 131 5.85 -9.55 26.97
C LYS A 131 5.34 -10.65 27.91
N CYS A 132 4.02 -10.87 27.94
CA CYS A 132 3.37 -11.62 29.01
C CYS A 132 2.80 -12.99 28.57
N GLN A 133 2.39 -13.16 27.31
CA GLN A 133 1.75 -14.41 26.85
C GLN A 133 2.26 -14.87 25.50
N PRO A 134 3.44 -15.49 25.44
CA PRO A 134 4.10 -15.88 24.20
C PRO A 134 3.30 -16.88 23.36
N ASN A 135 2.39 -17.66 23.95
CA ASN A 135 1.52 -18.59 23.23
C ASN A 135 0.51 -17.89 22.33
N LEU A 136 0.12 -16.66 22.68
CA LEU A 136 -0.82 -15.83 21.93
C LEU A 136 -0.12 -14.83 21.00
N ARG A 137 1.22 -14.88 20.93
CA ARG A 137 2.06 -13.88 20.27
C ARG A 137 1.70 -13.70 18.80
N PHE A 138 1.67 -12.43 18.38
CA PHE A 138 1.61 -12.08 16.97
C PHE A 138 2.99 -12.23 16.31
N LYS A 139 2.99 -12.68 15.05
CA LYS A 139 4.17 -12.86 14.20
C LYS A 139 3.98 -12.18 12.87
N ASN A 140 5.07 -11.68 12.29
CA ASN A 140 5.05 -11.13 10.94
C ASN A 140 4.85 -12.24 9.91
N ARG A 141 4.00 -11.97 8.92
CA ARG A 141 3.69 -12.86 7.79
C ARG A 141 3.52 -12.01 6.53
N GLY A 142 4.61 -11.83 5.77
CA GLY A 142 4.60 -10.91 4.64
C GLY A 142 4.18 -9.51 5.07
N ILE A 143 3.24 -8.90 4.36
CA ILE A 143 2.71 -7.55 4.67
C ILE A 143 1.75 -7.50 5.88
N MET A 144 1.52 -8.63 6.54
CA MET A 144 0.60 -8.74 7.68
C MET A 144 1.32 -9.18 8.95
N ARG A 145 0.62 -8.97 10.07
CA ARG A 145 1.01 -9.48 11.37
C ARG A 145 -0.17 -10.20 12.02
N MET A 146 0.03 -11.43 12.48
CA MET A 146 -1.04 -12.34 12.88
C MET A 146 -0.67 -13.18 14.09
N SER A 147 -1.66 -13.46 14.96
CA SER A 147 -1.64 -14.49 15.99
C SER A 147 -2.48 -15.68 15.56
N ASP A 148 -2.03 -16.89 15.85
CA ASP A 148 -2.76 -18.13 15.53
C ASP A 148 -4.03 -18.30 16.37
N GLU A 149 -4.14 -17.57 17.50
CA GLU A 149 -5.28 -17.62 18.43
C GLU A 149 -6.13 -16.35 18.38
N LEU A 150 -5.51 -15.18 18.24
CA LEU A 150 -6.19 -13.89 18.32
C LEU A 150 -6.61 -13.33 16.96
N GLY A 151 -5.98 -13.75 15.86
CA GLY A 151 -6.25 -13.27 14.51
C GLY A 151 -5.30 -12.17 14.06
N ILE A 152 -5.79 -11.20 13.27
CA ILE A 152 -4.96 -10.30 12.47
C ILE A 152 -4.91 -8.90 13.07
N ARG A 153 -3.71 -8.28 12.99
CA ARG A 153 -3.52 -6.87 13.32
C ARG A 153 -4.19 -5.98 12.27
N ASN A 154 -4.88 -4.96 12.73
CA ASN A 154 -5.25 -3.79 11.91
C ASN A 154 -4.17 -2.73 12.14
N GLN A 155 -3.23 -2.60 11.19
CA GLN A 155 -2.03 -1.78 11.35
C GLN A 155 -2.24 -0.31 11.01
N LEU A 156 -3.30 0.05 10.28
CA LEU A 156 -3.66 1.43 9.91
C LEU A 156 -2.48 2.24 9.39
N ASN A 157 -1.77 1.73 8.39
CA ASN A 157 -0.50 2.31 7.97
C ASN A 157 -0.46 2.84 6.53
N THR A 158 -1.64 2.98 5.85
CA THR A 158 -1.63 3.24 4.40
C THR A 158 -2.15 4.62 4.01
N GLY A 159 -3.34 5.02 4.45
CA GLY A 159 -3.94 6.23 3.90
C GLY A 159 -4.76 7.04 4.88
N PHE A 160 -5.24 8.16 4.40
CA PHE A 160 -6.13 9.07 5.11
C PHE A 160 -7.38 9.38 4.29
N LEU A 161 -8.46 9.72 4.98
CA LEU A 161 -9.64 10.33 4.38
C LEU A 161 -10.10 11.51 5.25
N PRO A 162 -9.90 12.75 4.81
CA PRO A 162 -10.52 13.91 5.42
C PRO A 162 -12.01 13.94 5.09
N MET A 163 -12.84 14.31 6.07
CA MET A 163 -14.30 14.37 5.93
C MET A 163 -14.83 15.64 6.55
N LYS A 164 -15.48 16.46 5.73
CA LYS A 164 -16.13 17.69 6.15
C LYS A 164 -17.65 17.51 6.17
N PHE A 165 -18.20 17.20 7.33
CA PHE A 165 -19.64 17.16 7.51
C PHE A 165 -20.21 18.57 7.63
N SER A 166 -21.32 18.84 6.93
CA SER A 166 -21.91 20.19 6.81
C SER A 166 -22.31 20.84 8.14
N GLN A 167 -22.51 20.05 9.18
CA GLN A 167 -22.93 20.50 10.51
C GLN A 167 -21.78 20.54 11.53
N GLU A 168 -20.56 20.25 11.12
CA GLU A 168 -19.39 20.22 11.99
C GLU A 168 -18.41 21.35 11.64
N ASP A 169 -17.84 22.00 12.66
CA ASP A 169 -16.89 23.09 12.47
C ASP A 169 -15.53 22.57 12.01
N ASN A 170 -15.11 21.43 12.52
CA ASN A 170 -13.84 20.81 12.21
C ASN A 170 -14.00 19.62 11.25
N GLU A 171 -13.00 19.42 10.41
CA GLU A 171 -12.90 18.21 9.60
C GLU A 171 -12.57 17.00 10.50
N ARG A 172 -13.20 15.86 10.20
CA ARG A 172 -12.83 14.56 10.79
C ARG A 172 -11.83 13.87 9.89
N LEU A 173 -10.99 13.05 10.45
CA LEU A 173 -9.94 12.35 9.71
C LEU A 173 -9.98 10.86 9.99
N LEU A 174 -10.15 10.06 8.93
CA LEU A 174 -9.93 8.61 9.01
C LEU A 174 -8.50 8.27 8.65
N ILE A 175 -7.98 7.26 9.32
CA ILE A 175 -6.79 6.52 8.94
C ILE A 175 -7.20 5.14 8.45
N THR A 176 -6.57 4.65 7.39
CA THR A 176 -7.02 3.49 6.62
C THR A 176 -5.91 2.50 6.32
N TRP A 177 -6.32 1.28 5.96
CA TRP A 177 -5.48 0.19 5.51
C TRP A 177 -6.33 -0.80 4.70
N ASP A 178 -5.71 -1.65 3.87
CA ASP A 178 -6.41 -2.65 3.06
C ASP A 178 -7.00 -3.79 3.90
N ILE A 179 -6.43 -4.06 5.08
CA ILE A 179 -6.77 -5.21 5.93
C ILE A 179 -7.19 -4.73 7.32
N GLY A 180 -8.44 -4.32 7.44
CA GLY A 180 -9.01 -3.84 8.69
C GLY A 180 -10.04 -2.75 8.48
N ARG A 181 -10.73 -2.39 9.55
CA ARG A 181 -11.70 -1.30 9.50
C ARG A 181 -10.97 0.05 9.52
N PRO A 182 -11.43 1.06 8.78
CA PRO A 182 -10.97 2.43 8.97
C PRO A 182 -11.22 2.90 10.41
N TYR A 183 -10.33 3.73 10.92
CA TYR A 183 -10.46 4.36 12.25
C TYR A 183 -10.46 5.87 12.13
N GLU A 184 -11.27 6.52 12.93
CA GLU A 184 -11.21 7.96 13.11
C GLU A 184 -10.13 8.31 14.12
N ILE A 185 -9.31 9.30 13.79
CA ILE A 185 -8.30 9.86 14.68
C ILE A 185 -8.69 11.26 15.11
N ASP A 186 -8.28 11.65 16.30
CA ASP A 186 -8.34 13.03 16.77
C ASP A 186 -7.23 13.83 16.05
N THR A 187 -7.58 14.87 15.30
CA THR A 187 -6.60 15.61 14.50
C THR A 187 -5.62 16.44 15.32
N LYS A 188 -5.98 16.76 16.58
CA LYS A 188 -5.09 17.48 17.50
C LYS A 188 -4.13 16.53 18.21
N THR A 189 -4.63 15.42 18.77
CA THR A 189 -3.83 14.48 19.58
C THR A 189 -3.26 13.31 18.80
N LEU A 190 -3.73 13.07 17.58
CA LEU A 190 -3.42 11.94 16.70
C LEU A 190 -3.83 10.56 17.27
N GLU A 191 -4.63 10.52 18.32
CA GLU A 191 -5.12 9.27 18.90
C GLU A 191 -6.12 8.57 17.96
N ALA A 192 -5.97 7.26 17.79
CA ALA A 192 -7.00 6.42 17.19
C ALA A 192 -8.18 6.27 18.15
N VAL A 193 -9.31 6.90 17.82
CA VAL A 193 -10.46 7.04 18.72
C VAL A 193 -11.43 5.89 18.54
N THR A 194 -11.98 5.69 17.36
CA THR A 194 -13.09 4.75 17.12
C THR A 194 -13.08 4.20 15.69
N PRO A 195 -13.46 2.92 15.48
CA PRO A 195 -13.60 2.36 14.14
C PRO A 195 -14.88 2.85 13.45
N VAL A 196 -14.90 2.75 12.14
CA VAL A 196 -16.11 2.90 11.34
C VAL A 196 -16.94 1.61 11.43
N GLY A 197 -18.15 1.70 11.94
CA GLY A 197 -19.08 0.57 12.11
C GLY A 197 -18.60 -0.45 13.16
N TRP A 198 -19.55 -1.24 13.65
CA TRP A 198 -19.27 -2.33 14.59
C TRP A 198 -18.52 -3.48 13.91
N ASP A 199 -17.70 -4.23 14.66
CA ASP A 199 -17.01 -5.40 14.11
C ASP A 199 -17.97 -6.40 13.44
N ARG A 200 -19.13 -6.62 14.01
CA ARG A 200 -20.19 -7.48 13.46
C ARG A 200 -20.75 -7.02 12.09
N ASP A 201 -20.60 -5.76 11.73
CA ASP A 201 -21.09 -5.23 10.45
C ASP A 201 -20.18 -5.58 9.30
N TRP A 202 -18.91 -5.89 9.58
CA TRP A 202 -17.90 -6.25 8.60
C TRP A 202 -17.79 -7.76 8.47
N ARG A 203 -17.75 -8.23 7.23
CA ARG A 203 -17.59 -9.66 6.94
C ARG A 203 -16.11 -10.01 6.80
N ALA A 204 -15.69 -11.12 7.42
CA ALA A 204 -14.35 -11.63 7.27
C ALA A 204 -14.05 -12.00 5.81
N PHE A 205 -12.82 -11.73 5.36
CA PHE A 205 -12.32 -11.97 4.00
C PHE A 205 -12.57 -13.40 3.52
N ASN A 206 -12.21 -14.35 4.36
CA ASN A 206 -12.53 -15.75 4.17
C ASN A 206 -13.02 -16.32 5.50
N PRO A 207 -14.27 -16.79 5.57
CA PRO A 207 -14.80 -17.35 6.80
C PRO A 207 -14.04 -18.56 7.34
N LEU A 208 -13.28 -19.28 6.50
CA LEU A 208 -12.43 -20.40 6.95
C LEU A 208 -11.17 -19.92 7.65
N LEU A 209 -10.63 -18.75 7.25
CA LEU A 209 -9.51 -18.12 7.97
C LEU A 209 -9.97 -17.47 9.28
N ALA A 210 -11.27 -17.18 9.38
CA ALA A 210 -11.88 -16.67 10.61
C ALA A 210 -12.27 -17.79 11.59
N LYS A 211 -12.27 -19.05 11.13
CA LYS A 211 -12.70 -20.19 11.92
C LYS A 211 -12.01 -21.45 11.41
N LEU A 212 -10.99 -21.91 12.11
CA LEU A 212 -10.47 -23.24 11.89
C LEU A 212 -11.52 -24.29 12.31
N PRO A 213 -11.57 -25.48 11.68
CA PRO A 213 -12.47 -26.52 12.11
C PRO A 213 -12.25 -26.82 13.59
N LEU A 214 -13.33 -26.75 14.37
CA LEU A 214 -13.33 -26.99 15.83
C LEU A 214 -12.82 -25.84 16.72
N GLN A 215 -12.44 -24.67 16.15
CA GLN A 215 -12.06 -23.49 16.95
C GLN A 215 -13.11 -22.36 16.83
N PRO A 216 -13.26 -21.53 17.86
CA PRO A 216 -14.09 -20.33 17.76
C PRO A 216 -13.50 -19.32 16.74
N PRO A 217 -14.31 -18.44 16.14
CA PRO A 217 -13.80 -17.44 15.21
C PRO A 217 -12.84 -16.49 15.93
N PHE A 218 -11.78 -16.06 15.24
CA PHE A 218 -10.79 -15.14 15.80
C PHE A 218 -11.44 -13.86 16.34
N PRO A 219 -11.01 -13.38 17.53
CA PRO A 219 -11.43 -12.07 18.03
C PRO A 219 -11.11 -10.93 17.06
N PHE A 220 -9.94 -10.93 16.43
CA PHE A 220 -9.55 -9.95 15.42
C PHE A 220 -9.65 -10.56 14.03
N LYS A 221 -10.79 -10.33 13.37
CA LYS A 221 -11.06 -10.87 12.03
C LYS A 221 -10.18 -10.22 10.96
N LEU A 222 -9.79 -11.00 9.96
CA LEU A 222 -9.29 -10.46 8.70
C LEU A 222 -10.47 -9.86 7.92
N VAL A 223 -10.52 -8.53 7.85
CA VAL A 223 -11.50 -7.78 7.08
C VAL A 223 -10.79 -7.08 5.94
N GLN A 224 -11.08 -7.41 4.69
CA GLN A 224 -10.53 -6.70 3.55
C GLN A 224 -11.41 -5.51 3.20
N THR A 225 -10.78 -4.33 3.16
CA THR A 225 -11.40 -3.05 2.81
C THR A 225 -10.66 -2.38 1.66
N SER A 226 -10.88 -1.09 1.45
CA SER A 226 -10.06 -0.23 0.58
C SER A 226 -9.20 0.67 1.46
N ALA A 227 -7.93 0.82 1.11
CA ALA A 227 -7.07 1.82 1.74
C ALA A 227 -7.47 3.26 1.35
N HIS A 228 -8.17 3.42 0.22
CA HIS A 228 -8.61 4.72 -0.29
C HIS A 228 -10.13 4.78 -0.41
N PRO A 229 -10.86 4.93 0.71
CA PRO A 229 -12.28 5.28 0.69
C PRO A 229 -12.47 6.69 0.13
N CYS A 230 -13.71 7.02 -0.28
CA CYS A 230 -14.09 8.34 -0.77
C CYS A 230 -15.11 8.99 0.16
N PHE A 231 -15.06 10.31 0.31
CA PHE A 231 -16.06 11.09 1.02
C PHE A 231 -16.75 12.05 0.04
N ASP A 232 -18.06 12.08 0.07
CA ASP A 232 -18.88 13.02 -0.70
C ASP A 232 -19.36 14.14 0.20
N GLU A 233 -18.77 15.31 0.06
CA GLU A 233 -19.16 16.49 0.85
C GLU A 233 -20.59 16.94 0.56
N ASN A 234 -21.12 16.70 -0.66
CA ASN A 234 -22.48 17.10 -1.04
C ASN A 234 -23.54 16.27 -0.32
N THR A 235 -23.28 14.98 -0.07
CA THR A 235 -24.21 14.10 0.64
C THR A 235 -23.83 13.85 2.09
N GLY A 236 -22.60 14.19 2.49
CA GLY A 236 -22.07 13.91 3.82
C GLY A 236 -21.89 12.40 4.07
N GLU A 237 -21.53 11.64 3.04
CA GLU A 237 -21.36 10.20 3.12
C GLU A 237 -19.95 9.77 2.73
N MET A 238 -19.36 8.89 3.54
CA MET A 238 -18.15 8.15 3.19
C MET A 238 -18.54 6.85 2.48
N PHE A 239 -17.84 6.52 1.40
CA PHE A 239 -17.96 5.26 0.67
C PHE A 239 -16.68 4.44 0.78
N THR A 240 -16.83 3.15 1.00
CA THR A 240 -15.75 2.16 1.01
C THR A 240 -16.29 0.80 0.60
N VAL A 241 -15.47 -0.24 0.72
CA VAL A 241 -15.83 -1.61 0.38
C VAL A 241 -15.49 -2.58 1.50
N ASN A 242 -16.17 -3.73 1.49
CA ASN A 242 -15.76 -4.91 2.20
C ASN A 242 -15.84 -6.10 1.26
N SER A 243 -14.72 -6.75 1.03
CA SER A 243 -14.62 -7.82 0.05
C SER A 243 -14.05 -9.11 0.63
N GLY A 244 -14.29 -10.19 -0.08
CA GLY A 244 -13.72 -11.49 0.25
C GLY A 244 -13.84 -12.47 -0.90
N ARG A 245 -12.97 -13.48 -0.87
CA ARG A 245 -12.83 -14.47 -1.91
C ARG A 245 -13.40 -15.83 -1.49
N SER A 246 -14.04 -16.50 -2.42
CA SER A 246 -14.41 -17.90 -2.25
C SER A 246 -13.15 -18.78 -2.20
N LEU A 247 -13.27 -19.94 -1.56
CA LEU A 247 -12.23 -20.94 -1.56
C LEU A 247 -11.84 -21.36 -2.98
N SER A 248 -12.82 -21.49 -3.89
CA SER A 248 -12.55 -21.85 -5.30
C SER A 248 -11.75 -20.77 -6.03
N THR A 249 -12.00 -19.48 -5.79
CA THR A 249 -11.20 -18.39 -6.34
C THR A 249 -9.77 -18.40 -5.77
N PHE A 250 -9.66 -18.71 -4.49
CA PHE A 250 -8.39 -18.84 -3.80
C PHE A 250 -7.57 -20.06 -4.31
N ILE A 251 -8.22 -21.24 -4.43
CA ILE A 251 -7.61 -22.47 -4.98
C ILE A 251 -7.31 -22.34 -6.48
N ALA A 252 -8.12 -21.60 -7.24
CA ALA A 252 -7.81 -21.36 -8.65
C ALA A 252 -6.48 -20.64 -8.85
N GLN A 253 -6.03 -19.91 -7.84
CA GLN A 253 -4.68 -19.34 -7.78
C GLN A 253 -3.61 -20.39 -7.49
N LEU A 254 -3.97 -21.51 -6.85
CA LEU A 254 -3.11 -22.67 -6.55
C LEU A 254 -3.17 -23.77 -7.62
N ARG A 255 -3.96 -23.61 -8.69
CA ARG A 255 -4.08 -24.67 -9.72
C ARG A 255 -2.75 -25.21 -10.24
N PRO A 256 -1.73 -24.40 -10.53
CA PRO A 256 -0.44 -24.90 -10.93
C PRO A 256 0.18 -25.84 -9.88
N VAL A 257 0.08 -25.46 -8.59
CA VAL A 257 0.56 -26.25 -7.44
C VAL A 257 -0.14 -27.60 -7.35
N LEU A 258 -1.47 -27.59 -7.49
CA LEU A 258 -2.28 -28.80 -7.40
C LEU A 258 -2.01 -29.75 -8.58
N TYR A 259 -1.94 -29.25 -9.80
CA TYR A 259 -1.59 -30.05 -10.98
C TYR A 259 -0.22 -30.69 -10.86
N TRP A 260 0.75 -29.93 -10.33
CA TRP A 260 2.09 -30.44 -10.11
C TRP A 260 2.12 -31.49 -8.97
N ALA A 261 1.46 -31.25 -7.84
CA ALA A 261 1.36 -32.20 -6.73
C ALA A 261 0.66 -33.49 -7.17
N PHE A 262 -0.38 -33.41 -7.96
CA PHE A 262 -1.04 -34.59 -8.55
C PHE A 262 -0.13 -35.27 -9.60
N GLY A 263 0.60 -34.52 -10.41
CA GLY A 263 1.58 -35.05 -11.36
C GLY A 263 2.75 -35.76 -10.66
N LEU A 264 3.19 -35.27 -9.49
CA LEU A 264 4.22 -35.92 -8.68
C LEU A 264 3.70 -37.22 -8.08
N ILE A 265 2.47 -37.25 -7.59
CA ILE A 265 1.83 -38.46 -7.06
C ILE A 265 1.69 -39.53 -8.17
N ASP A 266 1.33 -39.10 -9.39
CA ASP A 266 1.27 -39.98 -10.55
C ASP A 266 2.67 -40.45 -11.00
N SER A 267 3.70 -39.62 -10.93
CA SER A 267 5.08 -39.95 -11.24
C SER A 267 5.69 -40.97 -10.21
N ILE A 268 5.25 -40.87 -8.95
CA ILE A 268 5.63 -41.83 -7.90
C ILE A 268 4.91 -43.15 -8.10
N ARG A 269 3.66 -43.13 -8.59
CA ARG A 269 2.90 -44.36 -8.91
C ARG A 269 3.36 -45.04 -10.19
N ASN A 270 3.83 -44.25 -11.17
CA ASN A 270 4.29 -44.75 -12.48
C ASN A 270 5.65 -44.15 -12.86
N PRO A 271 6.78 -44.66 -12.34
CA PRO A 271 8.09 -44.13 -12.65
C PRO A 271 8.44 -44.34 -14.14
N SER A 272 8.38 -43.26 -14.92
CA SER A 272 8.84 -43.25 -16.32
C SER A 272 10.36 -43.03 -16.38
N PRO A 273 11.13 -43.75 -17.26
CA PRO A 273 12.59 -43.72 -17.22
C PRO A 273 13.26 -42.49 -17.90
N ARG A 274 12.58 -41.38 -18.12
CA ARG A 274 13.17 -40.24 -18.86
C ARG A 274 13.12 -38.94 -18.04
N GLY A 275 14.30 -38.54 -17.58
CA GLY A 275 14.73 -37.16 -17.51
C GLY A 275 14.54 -36.41 -16.18
N PHE A 276 15.23 -36.82 -15.13
CA PHE A 276 15.58 -35.90 -14.04
C PHE A 276 17.09 -35.84 -13.87
N GLN A 277 17.70 -34.70 -14.15
CA GLN A 277 19.06 -34.43 -13.74
C GLN A 277 19.10 -34.21 -12.22
N LYS A 278 20.03 -34.87 -11.58
CA LYS A 278 20.46 -34.87 -10.17
C LYS A 278 19.65 -33.99 -9.22
N ALA A 279 18.70 -34.61 -8.53
CA ALA A 279 18.08 -34.04 -7.33
C ALA A 279 18.99 -34.27 -6.10
N PRO A 280 19.03 -33.35 -5.13
CA PRO A 280 19.70 -33.57 -3.84
C PRO A 280 19.02 -34.73 -3.09
N ASP A 281 19.74 -35.30 -2.11
CA ASP A 281 19.42 -36.51 -1.34
C ASP A 281 17.91 -36.76 -1.14
N GLN A 282 17.34 -37.58 -2.06
CA GLN A 282 15.90 -37.73 -2.29
C GLN A 282 15.13 -38.15 -1.02
N LYS A 283 15.74 -38.96 -0.15
CA LYS A 283 15.04 -39.51 1.00
C LYS A 283 14.75 -38.50 2.10
N ASN A 284 15.68 -37.56 2.34
CA ASN A 284 15.51 -36.49 3.31
C ASN A 284 14.61 -35.36 2.77
N PHE A 285 14.71 -35.06 1.47
CA PHE A 285 13.84 -34.06 0.79
C PHE A 285 12.37 -34.50 0.86
N PHE A 286 12.05 -35.76 0.49
CA PHE A 286 10.68 -36.28 0.53
C PHE A 286 10.11 -36.40 1.95
N GLN A 287 10.91 -36.67 2.95
CA GLN A 287 10.45 -36.71 4.35
C GLN A 287 10.15 -35.32 4.89
N LYS A 288 10.97 -34.33 4.57
CA LYS A 288 10.74 -32.90 4.92
C LYS A 288 9.55 -32.32 4.17
N LEU A 289 9.44 -32.62 2.87
CA LEU A 289 8.31 -32.26 2.04
C LEU A 289 7.03 -32.91 2.55
N ALA A 290 7.04 -34.19 2.93
CA ALA A 290 5.88 -34.88 3.47
C ALA A 290 5.44 -34.31 4.83
N ALA A 291 6.36 -33.84 5.67
CA ALA A 291 6.03 -33.22 6.96
C ALA A 291 5.43 -31.82 6.79
N ALA A 292 6.03 -30.98 5.95
CA ALA A 292 5.49 -29.67 5.60
C ALA A 292 4.16 -29.81 4.83
N PHE A 293 4.09 -30.78 3.90
CA PHE A 293 2.89 -31.11 3.14
C PHE A 293 1.78 -31.69 4.03
N LYS A 294 2.10 -32.42 5.08
CA LYS A 294 1.11 -32.93 6.03
C LYS A 294 0.42 -31.81 6.82
N GLN A 295 1.16 -30.78 7.21
CA GLN A 295 0.56 -29.59 7.82
C GLN A 295 -0.25 -28.77 6.81
N THR A 296 0.30 -28.54 5.61
CA THR A 296 -0.38 -27.82 4.53
C THR A 296 -1.57 -28.61 3.97
N ILE A 297 -1.48 -29.95 3.86
CA ILE A 297 -2.60 -30.82 3.48
C ILE A 297 -3.65 -30.86 4.58
N HIS A 298 -3.30 -30.89 5.87
CA HIS A 298 -4.32 -30.77 6.92
C HIS A 298 -5.08 -29.46 6.82
N LEU A 299 -4.40 -28.37 6.54
CA LEU A 299 -5.02 -27.07 6.27
C LEU A 299 -5.88 -27.13 4.99
N LEU A 300 -5.33 -27.61 3.87
CA LEU A 300 -6.04 -27.78 2.60
C LEU A 300 -7.18 -28.80 2.71
N TRP A 301 -7.03 -29.89 3.43
CA TRP A 301 -8.08 -30.91 3.62
C TRP A 301 -9.21 -30.40 4.50
N SER A 302 -8.90 -29.68 5.57
CA SER A 302 -9.91 -28.96 6.36
C SER A 302 -10.61 -27.88 5.53
N LEU A 303 -9.88 -27.23 4.64
CA LEU A 303 -10.39 -26.29 3.67
C LEU A 303 -11.30 -27.00 2.63
N LEU A 304 -10.91 -28.19 2.15
CA LEU A 304 -11.67 -28.98 1.16
C LEU A 304 -12.95 -29.61 1.72
N GLN A 305 -12.97 -30.02 3.00
CA GLN A 305 -14.18 -30.56 3.64
C GLN A 305 -15.28 -29.52 3.86
N SER A 306 -14.92 -28.23 3.82
CA SER A 306 -15.87 -27.12 3.98
C SER A 306 -16.48 -26.64 2.66
N PHE A 307 -16.44 -27.41 1.62
CA PHE A 307 -16.63 -27.07 0.18
C PHE A 307 -17.94 -26.37 -0.22
N ASN A 308 -18.89 -26.19 0.67
CA ASN A 308 -20.25 -25.87 0.20
C ASN A 308 -20.77 -24.46 0.54
N ILE A 309 -19.98 -23.53 1.11
CA ILE A 309 -20.64 -22.38 1.75
C ILE A 309 -20.20 -20.99 1.30
N PHE A 310 -19.07 -20.79 0.59
CA PHE A 310 -18.54 -19.44 0.48
C PHE A 310 -18.36 -18.93 -0.95
N ALA A 311 -19.36 -18.16 -1.39
CA ALA A 311 -19.25 -17.35 -2.60
C ALA A 311 -18.33 -16.13 -2.39
N ASN A 312 -17.68 -15.68 -3.47
CA ASN A 312 -17.09 -14.35 -3.50
C ASN A 312 -18.12 -13.32 -3.04
N PHE A 313 -17.66 -12.27 -2.39
CA PHE A 313 -18.52 -11.16 -2.07
C PHE A 313 -17.77 -9.83 -2.20
N VAL A 314 -18.49 -8.83 -2.61
CA VAL A 314 -18.11 -7.43 -2.53
C VAL A 314 -19.31 -6.66 -2.03
N TYR A 315 -19.15 -5.90 -0.99
CA TYR A 315 -20.13 -4.94 -0.53
C TYR A 315 -19.62 -3.54 -0.78
N VAL A 316 -20.43 -2.68 -1.37
CA VAL A 316 -20.30 -1.23 -1.22
C VAL A 316 -20.84 -0.88 0.16
N ILE A 317 -20.12 -0.04 0.85
CA ILE A 317 -20.46 0.44 2.18
C ILE A 317 -20.57 1.96 2.14
N SER A 318 -21.64 2.53 2.71
CA SER A 318 -21.69 3.97 3.04
C SER A 318 -21.81 4.20 4.54
N TRP A 319 -21.27 5.33 4.99
CA TRP A 319 -21.31 5.76 6.38
C TRP A 319 -21.45 7.28 6.46
N ASP A 320 -22.42 7.74 7.24
CA ASP A 320 -22.80 9.14 7.40
C ASP A 320 -22.17 9.84 8.62
N GLY A 321 -21.08 9.28 9.15
CA GLY A 321 -20.43 9.80 10.35
C GLY A 321 -21.09 9.40 11.66
N LYS A 322 -22.10 8.53 11.64
CA LYS A 322 -22.88 8.07 12.80
C LYS A 322 -22.66 6.58 13.07
N GLU A 323 -23.49 6.00 13.90
CA GLU A 323 -23.30 4.64 14.44
C GLU A 323 -23.45 3.52 13.41
N LYS A 324 -24.30 3.69 12.39
CA LYS A 324 -24.67 2.64 11.44
C LYS A 324 -24.00 2.81 10.08
N ILE A 325 -23.52 1.69 9.55
CA ILE A 325 -23.12 1.60 8.14
C ILE A 325 -24.25 0.97 7.31
N ASN A 326 -24.42 1.45 6.08
CA ASN A 326 -25.23 0.78 5.07
C ASN A 326 -24.35 -0.10 4.20
N LYS A 327 -24.86 -1.21 3.71
CA LYS A 327 -24.10 -2.11 2.84
C LYS A 327 -24.96 -2.78 1.78
N TRP A 328 -24.43 -2.89 0.56
CA TRP A 328 -25.06 -3.48 -0.60
C TRP A 328 -24.14 -4.49 -1.26
N GLN A 329 -24.60 -5.72 -1.42
CA GLN A 329 -23.84 -6.73 -2.14
C GLN A 329 -23.81 -6.40 -3.64
N VAL A 330 -22.62 -6.33 -4.22
CA VAL A 330 -22.44 -6.06 -5.64
C VAL A 330 -22.52 -7.36 -6.44
N THR A 331 -23.33 -7.35 -7.49
CA THR A 331 -23.56 -8.51 -8.35
C THR A 331 -23.41 -8.15 -9.83
N HIS A 332 -23.13 -9.15 -10.64
CA HIS A 332 -23.30 -9.05 -12.09
C HIS A 332 -24.80 -8.96 -12.45
N PRO A 333 -25.15 -8.57 -13.69
CA PRO A 333 -26.52 -8.52 -14.15
C PRO A 333 -27.29 -9.87 -14.05
N ASN A 334 -26.58 -10.99 -14.06
CA ASN A 334 -27.14 -12.33 -13.86
C ASN A 334 -27.40 -12.70 -12.39
N GLY A 335 -27.14 -11.76 -11.46
CA GLY A 335 -27.32 -11.95 -10.01
C GLY A 335 -26.16 -12.65 -9.27
N CYS A 336 -25.14 -13.13 -9.99
CA CYS A 336 -23.95 -13.71 -9.37
C CYS A 336 -23.10 -12.62 -8.71
N PRO A 337 -22.54 -12.83 -7.51
CA PRO A 337 -21.60 -11.89 -6.91
C PRO A 337 -20.40 -11.64 -7.82
N ILE A 338 -19.90 -10.40 -7.85
CA ILE A 338 -18.63 -10.09 -8.52
C ILE A 338 -17.47 -10.71 -7.74
N ALA A 339 -16.36 -10.96 -8.44
CA ALA A 339 -15.16 -11.55 -7.87
C ALA A 339 -13.96 -10.63 -8.09
N ILE A 340 -13.29 -10.28 -7.01
CA ILE A 340 -11.99 -9.58 -7.04
C ILE A 340 -10.89 -10.61 -6.99
N LYS A 341 -9.95 -10.52 -7.91
CA LYS A 341 -8.86 -11.50 -8.07
C LYS A 341 -7.59 -11.06 -7.36
N GLN A 342 -7.35 -9.77 -7.26
CA GLN A 342 -6.18 -9.19 -6.60
C GLN A 342 -6.61 -8.42 -5.35
N SER A 343 -6.94 -7.14 -5.46
CA SER A 343 -7.49 -6.35 -4.35
C SER A 343 -8.34 -5.19 -4.85
N MET A 344 -9.10 -4.56 -3.96
CA MET A 344 -9.71 -3.25 -4.20
C MET A 344 -9.00 -2.20 -3.33
N HIS A 345 -7.73 -1.97 -3.63
CA HIS A 345 -6.90 -1.03 -2.90
C HIS A 345 -7.49 0.38 -2.89
N GLN A 346 -8.07 0.80 -3.99
CA GLN A 346 -8.69 2.11 -4.17
C GLN A 346 -10.07 2.01 -4.82
N ILE A 347 -10.98 2.92 -4.44
CA ILE A 347 -12.27 3.14 -5.11
C ILE A 347 -12.35 4.56 -5.64
N GLY A 348 -13.27 4.78 -6.58
CA GLY A 348 -13.59 6.10 -7.13
C GLY A 348 -15.04 6.48 -6.89
N LEU A 349 -15.33 7.77 -6.87
CA LEU A 349 -16.65 8.30 -6.65
C LEU A 349 -16.95 9.42 -7.66
N THR A 350 -18.10 9.34 -8.33
CA THR A 350 -18.64 10.44 -9.10
C THR A 350 -19.98 10.87 -8.51
N GLU A 351 -20.57 11.92 -9.08
CA GLU A 351 -21.91 12.39 -8.69
C GLU A 351 -22.94 11.25 -8.75
N ASP A 352 -22.89 10.40 -9.79
CA ASP A 352 -23.88 9.34 -10.03
C ASP A 352 -23.36 7.91 -9.82
N TYR A 353 -22.05 7.69 -9.67
CA TYR A 353 -21.50 6.34 -9.68
C TYR A 353 -20.45 6.11 -8.57
N VAL A 354 -20.39 4.86 -8.12
CA VAL A 354 -19.26 4.29 -7.38
C VAL A 354 -18.45 3.43 -8.35
N VAL A 355 -17.16 3.69 -8.44
CA VAL A 355 -16.22 3.00 -9.31
C VAL A 355 -15.36 2.06 -8.47
N LEU A 356 -15.44 0.77 -8.74
CA LEU A 356 -14.65 -0.28 -8.08
C LEU A 356 -13.66 -0.85 -9.08
N MET A 357 -12.43 -1.10 -8.67
CA MET A 357 -11.39 -1.65 -9.53
C MET A 357 -10.67 -2.82 -8.86
N ASP A 358 -10.45 -3.89 -9.62
CA ASP A 358 -9.52 -4.96 -9.23
C ASP A 358 -8.10 -4.46 -9.51
N THR A 359 -7.46 -3.92 -8.47
CA THR A 359 -6.19 -3.20 -8.56
C THR A 359 -4.98 -4.14 -8.53
N ALA A 360 -3.90 -3.68 -9.12
CA ALA A 360 -2.62 -4.38 -9.17
C ALA A 360 -1.83 -4.29 -7.84
N PHE A 361 -2.48 -4.67 -6.78
CA PHE A 361 -1.90 -4.86 -5.46
C PHE A 361 -2.25 -6.28 -5.03
N LYS A 362 -1.37 -7.22 -5.31
CA LYS A 362 -1.62 -8.64 -5.03
C LYS A 362 -1.74 -8.86 -3.53
N PHE A 363 -2.78 -9.57 -3.15
CA PHE A 363 -2.91 -10.18 -1.85
C PHE A 363 -2.94 -11.69 -2.05
N LEU A 364 -1.81 -12.34 -1.81
CA LEU A 364 -1.58 -13.74 -2.13
C LEU A 364 -1.64 -14.63 -0.89
N LEU A 365 -1.65 -15.94 -1.17
CA LEU A 365 -1.65 -16.98 -0.16
C LEU A 365 -0.33 -17.02 0.63
N GLU A 366 0.78 -16.63 0.04
CA GLU A 366 2.10 -16.56 0.65
C GLU A 366 2.10 -15.72 1.93
N GLU A 367 1.35 -14.64 1.93
CA GLU A 367 1.21 -13.74 3.07
C GLU A 367 0.41 -14.33 4.23
N ILE A 368 -0.35 -15.40 3.96
CA ILE A 368 -1.19 -16.09 4.96
C ILE A 368 -0.51 -17.35 5.47
N LEU A 369 0.31 -18.00 4.64
CA LEU A 369 1.03 -19.22 5.05
C LEU A 369 2.15 -18.86 6.01
N PRO A 370 2.29 -19.63 7.12
CA PRO A 370 3.41 -19.41 8.02
C PRO A 370 4.72 -19.70 7.28
N ALA A 371 5.57 -18.70 7.13
CA ALA A 371 6.96 -18.91 6.76
C ALA A 371 7.64 -19.67 7.90
N PRO A 372 8.24 -20.85 7.65
CA PRO A 372 9.01 -21.54 8.67
C PRO A 372 10.28 -20.72 8.93
N ASN A 373 10.34 -20.00 10.04
CA ASN A 373 11.52 -19.21 10.47
C ASN A 373 12.73 -20.11 10.84
N GLU A 374 12.86 -21.28 10.24
CA GLU A 374 13.95 -22.20 10.50
C GLU A 374 14.76 -22.44 9.21
N PRO A 375 16.09 -22.26 9.22
CA PRO A 375 16.96 -22.44 8.05
C PRO A 375 16.79 -23.79 7.33
N LYS A 376 16.35 -24.82 8.05
CA LYS A 376 16.12 -26.16 7.48
C LYS A 376 14.95 -26.24 6.50
N TYR A 377 14.10 -25.20 6.42
CA TYR A 377 12.94 -25.15 5.53
C TYR A 377 13.10 -24.15 4.37
N GLU A 378 14.22 -23.44 4.32
CA GLU A 378 14.49 -22.38 3.34
C GLU A 378 14.34 -22.87 1.89
N GLU A 379 14.88 -24.04 1.55
CA GLU A 379 14.73 -24.62 0.22
C GLU A 379 13.27 -24.98 -0.13
N ILE A 380 12.49 -25.38 0.88
CA ILE A 380 11.06 -25.71 0.70
C ILE A 380 10.26 -24.42 0.55
N GLU A 381 10.61 -23.41 1.30
CA GLU A 381 9.99 -22.07 1.22
C GLU A 381 10.24 -21.44 -0.16
N LYS A 382 11.49 -21.42 -0.61
CA LYS A 382 11.87 -20.96 -1.95
C LYS A 382 11.13 -21.72 -3.05
N TRP A 383 11.03 -23.02 -2.92
CA TRP A 383 10.32 -23.86 -3.87
C TRP A 383 8.80 -23.59 -3.87
N LEU A 384 8.18 -23.40 -2.70
CA LEU A 384 6.77 -23.05 -2.58
C LEU A 384 6.50 -21.64 -3.13
N SER A 385 7.36 -20.67 -2.82
CA SER A 385 7.28 -19.32 -3.34
C SER A 385 7.31 -19.34 -4.86
N ASN A 386 8.31 -19.93 -5.48
CA ASN A 386 8.41 -20.06 -6.94
C ASN A 386 7.22 -20.76 -7.61
N LEU A 387 6.51 -21.60 -6.86
CA LEU A 387 5.34 -22.32 -7.37
C LEU A 387 4.05 -21.50 -7.29
N ILE A 388 3.93 -20.66 -6.27
CA ILE A 388 2.74 -19.84 -5.99
C ILE A 388 2.90 -18.46 -6.63
N ASP A 389 4.13 -18.00 -6.70
CA ASP A 389 4.45 -16.68 -7.20
C ASP A 389 4.15 -16.54 -8.69
N ARG A 390 3.55 -15.44 -9.05
CA ARG A 390 3.13 -15.13 -10.41
C ARG A 390 3.00 -13.63 -10.58
N PRO A 391 3.18 -13.16 -11.82
CA PRO A 391 2.95 -11.75 -12.10
C PRO A 391 1.50 -11.36 -11.79
N GLN A 392 1.29 -10.12 -11.44
CA GLN A 392 -0.05 -9.56 -11.31
C GLN A 392 -0.83 -9.64 -12.62
N LEU A 393 -2.15 -9.55 -12.53
CA LEU A 393 -3.00 -9.59 -13.72
C LEU A 393 -2.76 -8.36 -14.59
N PRO A 394 -2.56 -8.54 -15.89
CA PRO A 394 -2.11 -7.45 -16.77
C PRO A 394 -3.20 -6.49 -17.23
N ASP A 395 -4.45 -6.73 -16.88
CA ASP A 395 -5.60 -5.92 -17.29
C ASP A 395 -6.37 -5.42 -16.05
N SER A 396 -6.80 -4.17 -16.06
CA SER A 396 -7.64 -3.59 -15.01
C SER A 396 -9.11 -3.92 -15.26
N THR A 397 -9.74 -4.60 -14.31
CA THR A 397 -11.18 -4.87 -14.33
C THR A 397 -11.91 -3.86 -13.46
N ILE A 398 -12.83 -3.11 -14.04
CA ILE A 398 -13.58 -2.03 -13.41
C ILE A 398 -15.05 -2.41 -13.34
N TYR A 399 -15.66 -2.16 -12.19
CA TYR A 399 -17.08 -2.36 -11.94
C TYR A 399 -17.73 -1.03 -11.56
N ILE A 400 -18.79 -0.66 -12.25
CA ILE A 400 -19.50 0.62 -12.08
C ILE A 400 -20.85 0.34 -11.45
N VAL A 401 -21.11 0.93 -10.28
CA VAL A 401 -22.38 0.84 -9.55
C VAL A 401 -23.06 2.21 -9.58
N ARG A 402 -24.33 2.27 -9.96
CA ARG A 402 -25.11 3.52 -9.95
C ARG A 402 -25.50 3.88 -8.52
N ARG A 403 -25.24 5.09 -8.08
CA ARG A 403 -25.54 5.54 -6.70
C ARG A 403 -27.04 5.57 -6.39
N THR A 404 -27.89 5.88 -7.36
CA THR A 404 -29.36 5.87 -7.20
C THR A 404 -29.91 4.48 -6.91
N ASP A 405 -29.13 3.40 -7.12
CA ASP A 405 -29.52 2.03 -6.80
C ASP A 405 -29.19 1.66 -5.33
N LEU A 406 -28.38 2.49 -4.63
CA LEU A 406 -27.98 2.26 -3.25
C LEU A 406 -29.07 2.70 -2.25
N LYS A 407 -30.24 2.03 -2.31
CA LYS A 407 -31.39 2.34 -1.45
C LYS A 407 -31.35 1.51 -0.18
N SER A 408 -31.88 2.05 0.90
CA SER A 408 -31.90 1.41 2.23
C SER A 408 -32.71 0.11 2.29
N ASP A 409 -33.71 -0.05 1.45
CA ASP A 409 -34.57 -1.23 1.32
C ASP A 409 -33.99 -2.32 0.41
N VAL A 410 -32.93 -2.01 -0.33
CA VAL A 410 -32.26 -2.93 -1.27
C VAL A 410 -31.01 -3.53 -0.61
N LYS A 411 -30.79 -4.82 -0.79
CA LYS A 411 -29.59 -5.51 -0.26
C LYS A 411 -28.56 -5.85 -1.33
N LYS A 412 -28.94 -5.84 -2.60
CA LYS A 412 -28.07 -6.18 -3.73
C LYS A 412 -28.18 -5.13 -4.80
N VAL A 413 -27.04 -4.79 -5.40
CA VAL A 413 -26.94 -3.83 -6.51
C VAL A 413 -26.20 -4.44 -7.67
N VAL A 414 -26.54 -4.02 -8.88
CA VAL A 414 -25.90 -4.52 -10.09
C VAL A 414 -24.76 -3.61 -10.48
N ALA A 415 -23.58 -4.20 -10.67
CA ALA A 415 -22.45 -3.53 -11.30
C ALA A 415 -22.34 -3.89 -12.78
N ARG A 416 -21.93 -2.93 -13.58
CA ARG A 416 -21.51 -3.14 -14.96
C ARG A 416 -19.99 -3.19 -15.01
N GLN A 417 -19.48 -4.09 -15.85
CA GLN A 417 -18.05 -4.34 -15.95
C GLN A 417 -17.48 -3.77 -17.24
N VAL A 418 -16.30 -3.18 -17.14
CA VAL A 418 -15.45 -2.88 -18.29
C VAL A 418 -14.03 -3.32 -17.95
N VAL A 419 -13.26 -3.74 -18.97
CA VAL A 419 -11.86 -4.13 -18.84
C VAL A 419 -11.02 -3.16 -19.65
N ILE A 420 -9.99 -2.61 -19.02
CA ILE A 420 -9.01 -1.71 -19.65
C ILE A 420 -7.67 -2.44 -19.72
N PRO A 421 -6.97 -2.39 -20.87
CA PRO A 421 -5.61 -2.90 -20.98
C PRO A 421 -4.67 -2.21 -20.01
N ARG A 422 -3.72 -2.94 -19.44
CA ARG A 422 -2.74 -2.60 -18.42
C ARG A 422 -3.31 -2.57 -17.01
N GLU A 423 -2.53 -3.06 -16.12
CA GLU A 423 -2.83 -3.08 -14.69
C GLU A 423 -2.67 -1.69 -14.05
N THR A 424 -3.40 -1.47 -12.97
CA THR A 424 -3.45 -0.17 -12.28
C THR A 424 -3.37 -0.37 -10.78
N THR A 425 -2.49 0.37 -10.12
CA THR A 425 -2.41 0.39 -8.65
C THR A 425 -3.27 1.51 -8.07
N HIS A 426 -3.06 2.76 -8.51
CA HIS A 426 -3.82 3.93 -8.08
C HIS A 426 -4.60 4.54 -9.23
N PHE A 427 -5.76 5.09 -8.92
CA PHE A 427 -6.55 5.85 -9.87
C PHE A 427 -7.35 6.96 -9.19
N LEU A 428 -7.66 8.02 -9.93
CA LEU A 428 -8.54 9.10 -9.51
C LEU A 428 -9.74 9.17 -10.43
N THR A 429 -10.82 9.78 -9.95
CA THR A 429 -12.06 9.91 -10.69
C THR A 429 -12.54 11.35 -10.60
N ASP A 430 -12.77 11.99 -11.74
CA ASP A 430 -13.47 13.29 -11.75
C ASP A 430 -14.84 13.08 -11.09
N TYR A 431 -15.21 13.96 -10.17
CA TYR A 431 -16.51 13.85 -9.48
C TYR A 431 -17.67 14.11 -10.42
N LYS A 432 -17.56 15.11 -11.30
CA LYS A 432 -18.58 15.43 -12.30
C LYS A 432 -18.54 14.42 -13.44
N ASN A 433 -19.71 13.89 -13.78
CA ASN A 433 -19.87 12.92 -14.86
C ASN A 433 -20.99 13.31 -15.85
N PRO A 434 -20.85 14.46 -16.53
CA PRO A 434 -21.89 14.95 -17.44
C PRO A 434 -22.18 13.94 -18.55
N ASN A 435 -23.45 13.81 -18.92
CA ASN A 435 -23.93 12.86 -19.94
C ASN A 435 -23.59 11.39 -19.64
N ASP A 436 -23.51 10.99 -18.36
CA ASP A 436 -23.10 9.67 -17.92
C ASP A 436 -21.66 9.28 -18.37
N GLN A 437 -20.78 10.25 -18.58
CA GLN A 437 -19.38 10.04 -18.89
C GLN A 437 -18.54 10.10 -17.63
N ILE A 438 -17.82 9.00 -17.33
CA ILE A 438 -16.95 8.87 -16.15
C ILE A 438 -15.51 9.05 -16.62
N THR A 439 -14.82 10.06 -16.09
CA THR A 439 -13.38 10.26 -16.36
C THR A 439 -12.54 9.63 -15.27
N LEU A 440 -11.59 8.81 -15.68
CA LEU A 440 -10.63 8.12 -14.82
C LEU A 440 -9.20 8.51 -15.17
N HIS A 441 -8.39 8.77 -14.14
CA HIS A 441 -6.95 9.03 -14.24
C HIS A 441 -6.21 7.85 -13.60
N LEU A 442 -5.53 7.05 -14.41
CA LEU A 442 -4.98 5.75 -14.02
C LEU A 442 -3.44 5.78 -13.99
N ALA A 443 -2.85 5.20 -12.96
CA ALA A 443 -1.43 4.91 -12.89
C ALA A 443 -1.20 3.43 -13.26
N HIS A 444 -0.85 3.17 -14.52
CA HIS A 444 -0.50 1.83 -15.01
C HIS A 444 0.96 1.54 -14.67
N VAL A 445 1.20 0.59 -13.79
CA VAL A 445 2.54 0.31 -13.25
C VAL A 445 3.45 -0.47 -14.19
N CYS A 446 2.91 -1.26 -15.11
CA CYS A 446 3.60 -1.95 -16.19
C CYS A 446 4.80 -2.79 -15.72
N ALA A 447 4.53 -4.04 -15.31
CA ALA A 447 5.53 -4.98 -14.79
C ALA A 447 6.22 -4.51 -13.51
N TRP A 448 5.47 -3.94 -12.59
CA TRP A 448 5.92 -3.64 -11.24
C TRP A 448 4.95 -4.18 -10.20
N ASP A 449 5.44 -5.10 -9.38
CA ASP A 449 4.68 -5.62 -8.25
C ASP A 449 5.09 -4.88 -6.97
N VAL A 450 4.26 -3.94 -6.55
CA VAL A 450 4.55 -3.09 -5.40
C VAL A 450 4.47 -3.84 -4.06
N ALA A 451 3.83 -5.02 -4.03
CA ALA A 451 3.76 -5.87 -2.84
C ALA A 451 4.92 -6.87 -2.76
N GLU A 452 5.59 -7.14 -3.88
CA GLU A 452 6.75 -8.03 -3.91
C GLU A 452 7.96 -7.34 -3.26
N TRP A 453 8.64 -8.07 -2.38
CA TRP A 453 9.71 -7.55 -1.54
C TRP A 453 10.99 -8.36 -1.68
N ILE A 454 12.11 -7.73 -1.38
CA ILE A 454 13.44 -8.31 -1.49
C ILE A 454 13.70 -9.18 -0.25
N ARG A 455 13.88 -10.48 -0.46
CA ARG A 455 14.13 -11.50 0.57
C ARG A 455 15.50 -12.14 0.38
N GLU A 456 16.03 -12.75 1.43
CA GLU A 456 17.29 -13.52 1.36
C GLU A 456 17.19 -14.70 0.37
N ILE A 457 16.00 -15.33 0.25
CA ILE A 457 15.74 -16.45 -0.64
C ILE A 457 15.75 -16.06 -2.13
N ASP A 458 15.59 -14.79 -2.47
CA ASP A 458 15.57 -14.29 -3.86
C ASP A 458 16.98 -14.22 -4.47
N PHE A 459 18.03 -14.47 -3.65
CA PHE A 459 19.42 -14.51 -4.08
C PHE A 459 19.89 -15.93 -4.30
N SER A 460 20.39 -16.24 -5.50
CA SER A 460 21.10 -17.50 -5.74
C SER A 460 22.58 -17.33 -5.32
N ASN A 461 23.17 -18.39 -4.75
CA ASN A 461 24.58 -18.41 -4.36
C ASN A 461 25.56 -18.21 -5.54
N SER A 462 25.08 -18.14 -6.78
CA SER A 462 25.85 -17.96 -8.01
C SER A 462 25.82 -16.56 -8.60
N ASP A 463 24.92 -15.69 -8.11
CA ASP A 463 24.69 -14.39 -8.75
C ASP A 463 25.33 -13.26 -7.94
N ASN A 464 26.47 -12.75 -8.44
CA ASN A 464 27.05 -11.49 -7.98
C ASN A 464 26.16 -10.26 -8.29
N ASN A 465 24.95 -10.47 -8.81
CA ASN A 465 23.99 -9.46 -9.24
C ASN A 465 22.65 -9.52 -8.50
N GLY A 466 22.54 -10.29 -7.45
CA GLY A 466 21.39 -10.20 -6.55
C GLY A 466 21.43 -8.88 -5.80
N GLY A 467 20.28 -8.24 -5.56
CA GLY A 467 20.19 -7.00 -4.79
C GLY A 467 21.02 -7.04 -3.50
N LEU A 468 21.34 -5.91 -2.95
CA LEU A 468 22.26 -5.85 -1.82
C LEU A 468 21.57 -6.34 -0.53
N PRO A 469 22.21 -7.19 0.30
CA PRO A 469 21.59 -7.69 1.54
C PRO A 469 21.04 -6.61 2.46
N HIS A 470 21.58 -5.40 2.39
CA HIS A 470 21.09 -4.27 3.17
C HIS A 470 19.76 -3.71 2.69
N MET A 471 19.24 -4.17 1.53
CA MET A 471 17.92 -3.79 0.99
C MET A 471 16.83 -4.82 1.32
N PHE A 472 17.11 -5.85 2.10
CA PHE A 472 16.10 -6.81 2.54
C PHE A 472 14.92 -6.12 3.22
N GLY A 473 13.72 -6.49 2.82
CA GLY A 473 12.47 -5.87 3.24
C GLY A 473 12.00 -4.74 2.31
N MET A 474 12.86 -4.23 1.41
CA MET A 474 12.46 -3.26 0.39
C MET A 474 11.59 -3.91 -0.69
N THR A 475 10.71 -3.13 -1.33
CA THR A 475 9.97 -3.60 -2.51
C THR A 475 10.90 -3.78 -3.72
N VAL A 476 10.61 -4.78 -4.55
CA VAL A 476 11.26 -4.95 -5.85
C VAL A 476 10.97 -3.74 -6.73
N GLY A 477 11.95 -3.25 -7.47
CA GLY A 477 11.82 -2.09 -8.37
C GLY A 477 10.98 -2.35 -9.62
N PRO A 478 10.56 -1.27 -10.32
CA PRO A 478 9.85 -1.38 -11.58
C PRO A 478 10.69 -2.08 -12.65
N LEU A 479 10.07 -3.00 -13.41
CA LEU A 479 10.70 -3.83 -14.42
C LEU A 479 10.30 -3.46 -15.86
N ASP A 480 9.56 -2.37 -16.02
CA ASP A 480 9.24 -1.73 -17.31
C ASP A 480 8.84 -0.28 -17.06
N ILE A 481 8.78 0.49 -18.14
CA ILE A 481 8.29 1.86 -18.10
C ILE A 481 6.78 1.88 -17.94
N SER A 482 6.30 2.71 -17.03
CA SER A 482 4.89 2.85 -16.68
C SER A 482 4.14 3.81 -17.62
N ARG A 483 2.82 3.87 -17.46
CA ARG A 483 1.94 4.75 -18.23
C ARG A 483 1.00 5.49 -17.29
N MET A 484 0.83 6.79 -17.54
CA MET A 484 -0.31 7.50 -17.01
C MET A 484 -1.43 7.46 -18.05
N GLY A 485 -2.65 7.15 -17.62
CA GLY A 485 -3.81 7.04 -18.49
C GLY A 485 -4.93 7.98 -18.08
N CYS A 486 -5.60 8.58 -19.06
CA CYS A 486 -6.87 9.26 -18.86
C CYS A 486 -7.92 8.59 -19.74
N TYR A 487 -8.97 8.07 -19.12
CA TYR A 487 -10.01 7.31 -19.81
C TYR A 487 -11.36 7.97 -19.59
N VAL A 488 -12.15 8.07 -20.65
CA VAL A 488 -13.56 8.45 -20.56
C VAL A 488 -14.40 7.21 -20.81
N LEU A 489 -15.19 6.81 -19.82
CA LEU A 489 -16.11 5.68 -19.89
C LEU A 489 -17.52 6.21 -20.15
N ASP A 490 -18.18 5.72 -21.20
CA ASP A 490 -19.59 5.99 -21.48
C ASP A 490 -20.46 4.97 -20.73
N ALA A 491 -21.17 5.44 -19.72
CA ALA A 491 -22.09 4.67 -18.87
C ALA A 491 -23.57 4.90 -19.21
N LYS A 492 -23.87 5.59 -20.32
CA LYS A 492 -25.23 5.93 -20.73
C LYS A 492 -26.07 4.69 -21.05
N ASP A 493 -25.48 3.69 -21.70
CA ASP A 493 -26.16 2.42 -21.93
C ASP A 493 -26.28 1.62 -20.63
N ALA A 494 -27.54 1.38 -20.20
CA ALA A 494 -27.79 0.59 -18.99
C ALA A 494 -27.28 -0.85 -19.06
N LYS A 495 -26.90 -1.36 -20.23
CA LYS A 495 -26.43 -2.75 -20.41
C LYS A 495 -24.93 -2.88 -20.56
N GLN A 496 -24.22 -1.88 -21.07
CA GLN A 496 -22.81 -1.96 -21.39
C GLN A 496 -22.08 -0.64 -21.15
N ILE A 497 -20.93 -0.72 -20.49
CA ILE A 497 -19.95 0.39 -20.38
C ILE A 497 -18.97 0.29 -21.54
N LYS A 498 -18.67 1.40 -22.18
CA LYS A 498 -17.68 1.48 -23.27
C LYS A 498 -16.60 2.49 -22.94
N VAL A 499 -15.38 2.18 -23.38
CA VAL A 499 -14.30 3.18 -23.38
C VAL A 499 -14.53 4.11 -24.58
N ALA A 500 -14.97 5.33 -24.30
CA ALA A 500 -15.22 6.33 -25.32
C ALA A 500 -13.93 7.02 -25.79
N ARG A 501 -12.99 7.22 -24.86
CA ARG A 501 -11.67 7.83 -25.15
C ARG A 501 -10.61 7.24 -24.22
N SER A 502 -9.37 7.14 -24.71
CA SER A 502 -8.20 6.76 -23.92
C SER A 502 -6.97 7.53 -24.38
N ASP A 503 -6.36 8.25 -23.45
CA ASP A 503 -5.12 8.99 -23.65
C ASP A 503 -4.05 8.41 -22.73
N LEU A 504 -2.82 8.21 -23.22
CA LEU A 504 -1.72 7.58 -22.50
C LEU A 504 -0.44 8.40 -22.64
N THR A 505 0.37 8.40 -21.58
CA THR A 505 1.75 8.91 -21.61
C THR A 505 2.76 7.78 -21.52
N GLY A 506 4.05 8.13 -21.58
CA GLY A 506 5.15 7.25 -21.14
C GLY A 506 5.89 6.51 -22.25
N VAL A 507 5.27 6.22 -23.39
CA VAL A 507 5.95 5.74 -24.60
C VAL A 507 5.56 6.61 -25.77
N TYR A 508 6.52 7.01 -26.57
CA TYR A 508 6.23 7.69 -27.84
C TYR A 508 5.60 6.71 -28.81
N ALA A 509 4.34 6.92 -29.10
CA ALA A 509 3.82 6.56 -30.38
C ALA A 509 4.07 7.76 -31.29
N ASP A 510 4.87 7.52 -32.32
CA ASP A 510 5.00 8.30 -33.52
C ASP A 510 4.53 9.78 -33.48
N ASN A 511 5.48 10.70 -33.64
CA ASN A 511 5.33 12.06 -34.16
C ASN A 511 5.12 13.25 -33.24
N GLN A 512 5.22 13.14 -31.92
CA GLN A 512 5.30 14.36 -31.08
C GLN A 512 6.47 14.26 -30.07
N PRO A 513 7.60 14.91 -30.31
CA PRO A 513 8.67 14.98 -29.32
C PRO A 513 8.23 15.84 -28.15
N ASN A 514 7.92 15.22 -27.03
CA ASN A 514 7.74 15.96 -25.80
C ASN A 514 9.11 16.36 -25.27
N LYS A 515 9.28 17.66 -24.98
CA LYS A 515 10.50 18.29 -24.44
C LYS A 515 11.13 17.56 -23.25
N TYR A 516 10.36 16.83 -22.46
CA TYR A 516 10.80 16.13 -21.26
C TYR A 516 11.22 14.67 -21.50
N CYS A 517 11.17 14.19 -22.70
CA CYS A 517 11.34 12.79 -23.01
C CYS A 517 12.53 12.48 -23.94
N GLN A 518 13.40 13.42 -24.22
CA GLN A 518 14.43 13.33 -25.27
C GLN A 518 15.70 12.53 -24.90
N ASP A 519 15.85 11.98 -23.68
CA ASP A 519 17.17 11.56 -23.18
C ASP A 519 17.43 10.04 -23.08
N THR A 520 16.52 9.18 -23.46
CA THR A 520 16.79 7.74 -23.47
C THR A 520 16.55 7.14 -24.86
N GLN A 521 17.62 7.02 -25.66
CA GLN A 521 17.58 6.26 -26.89
C GLN A 521 18.01 4.82 -26.65
N THR A 522 17.14 3.88 -26.97
CA THR A 522 17.46 2.46 -27.03
C THR A 522 16.82 1.90 -28.29
N ASN A 523 17.63 1.26 -29.13
CA ASN A 523 17.23 0.71 -30.45
C ASN A 523 16.45 1.70 -31.34
N GLY A 524 16.76 3.00 -31.28
CA GLY A 524 16.12 4.04 -32.07
C GLY A 524 14.72 4.46 -31.63
N LYS A 525 14.26 4.03 -30.46
CA LYS A 525 13.04 4.50 -29.83
C LYS A 525 13.36 5.37 -28.62
N GLU A 526 12.68 6.50 -28.50
CA GLU A 526 12.77 7.37 -27.33
C GLU A 526 11.75 6.94 -26.26
N TYR A 527 12.20 6.81 -25.01
CA TYR A 527 11.36 6.51 -23.86
C TYR A 527 11.33 7.68 -22.88
N CYS A 528 10.20 7.89 -22.21
CA CYS A 528 10.10 8.90 -21.19
C CYS A 528 10.82 8.47 -19.91
N LYS A 529 11.96 9.08 -19.59
CA LYS A 529 12.71 8.76 -18.37
C LYS A 529 11.94 9.07 -17.06
N TYR A 530 10.90 9.89 -17.13
CA TYR A 530 10.16 10.35 -15.95
C TYR A 530 9.01 9.43 -15.49
N THR A 531 8.64 8.41 -16.25
CA THR A 531 7.48 7.56 -15.91
C THR A 531 7.86 6.15 -15.49
N TRP A 532 8.85 6.01 -14.61
CA TRP A 532 9.26 4.73 -14.05
C TRP A 532 8.72 4.55 -12.63
N GLY A 533 7.75 3.65 -12.47
CA GLY A 533 7.16 3.31 -11.18
C GLY A 533 6.37 4.45 -10.54
N PRO A 534 5.15 4.77 -11.02
CA PRO A 534 4.28 5.74 -10.37
C PRO A 534 3.89 5.23 -8.99
N ALA A 535 4.30 5.95 -7.96
CA ALA A 535 4.08 5.56 -6.57
C ALA A 535 2.87 6.30 -5.98
N LEU A 536 3.04 7.57 -5.65
CA LEU A 536 2.08 8.35 -4.89
C LEU A 536 1.74 9.65 -5.62
N TYR A 537 0.64 10.27 -5.22
CA TYR A 537 0.09 11.42 -5.92
C TYR A 537 -0.42 12.50 -4.96
N ALA A 538 -0.49 13.73 -5.48
CA ALA A 538 -1.15 14.86 -4.85
C ALA A 538 -1.94 15.68 -5.90
N TYR A 539 -2.94 16.40 -5.46
CA TYR A 539 -3.74 17.29 -6.28
C TYR A 539 -4.25 18.46 -5.44
N ARG A 540 -4.70 19.53 -6.13
CA ARG A 540 -5.05 20.79 -5.50
C ARG A 540 -6.33 20.72 -4.68
N GLU A 541 -7.37 20.11 -5.23
CA GLU A 541 -8.68 20.09 -4.61
C GLU A 541 -8.79 18.97 -3.60
N ASN A 542 -9.56 19.19 -2.54
CA ASN A 542 -9.98 18.11 -1.68
C ASN A 542 -10.96 17.20 -2.44
N PRO A 543 -10.89 15.88 -2.26
CA PRO A 543 -11.86 14.97 -2.85
C PRO A 543 -13.28 15.28 -2.31
N PRO A 544 -14.32 15.15 -3.14
CA PRO A 544 -14.24 14.81 -4.55
C PRO A 544 -13.96 16.05 -5.43
N SER A 545 -12.86 16.00 -6.20
CA SER A 545 -12.60 17.06 -7.19
C SER A 545 -13.62 16.99 -8.33
N GLY A 546 -14.17 18.14 -8.70
CA GLY A 546 -15.09 18.23 -9.83
C GLY A 546 -14.44 17.77 -11.13
N HIS A 547 -13.22 18.23 -11.37
CA HIS A 547 -12.37 17.90 -12.50
C HIS A 547 -10.90 18.11 -12.11
N PHE A 548 -10.02 17.18 -12.46
CA PHE A 548 -8.59 17.32 -12.24
C PHE A 548 -7.93 18.06 -13.39
N GLU A 549 -7.34 19.20 -13.08
CA GLU A 549 -6.55 19.99 -14.01
C GLU A 549 -5.06 19.62 -13.97
N ASN A 550 -4.56 19.35 -12.78
CA ASN A 550 -3.18 18.92 -12.54
C ASN A 550 -3.12 17.85 -11.47
N ILE A 551 -2.31 16.80 -11.71
CA ILE A 551 -1.96 15.77 -10.74
C ILE A 551 -0.44 15.75 -10.62
N TYR A 552 0.04 15.72 -9.36
CA TYR A 552 1.47 15.63 -9.05
C TYR A 552 1.79 14.20 -8.66
N TRP A 553 2.69 13.55 -9.39
CA TRP A 553 3.07 12.16 -9.16
C TRP A 553 4.52 12.05 -8.72
N SER A 554 4.80 11.26 -7.69
CA SER A 554 6.13 10.76 -7.41
C SER A 554 6.37 9.48 -8.20
N PHE A 555 7.58 9.36 -8.78
CA PHE A 555 8.01 8.18 -9.50
C PHE A 555 9.25 7.59 -8.84
N PHE A 556 9.25 6.27 -8.72
CA PHE A 556 10.27 5.53 -8.00
C PHE A 556 11.63 5.58 -8.69
N GLY A 557 11.62 5.56 -10.03
CA GLY A 557 12.83 5.34 -10.82
C GLY A 557 13.09 3.85 -11.06
N CYS A 558 14.29 3.53 -11.56
CA CYS A 558 14.71 2.17 -11.86
C CYS A 558 16.15 1.97 -11.35
N TRP A 559 16.34 1.07 -10.36
CA TRP A 559 17.58 0.99 -9.58
C TRP A 559 18.10 -0.44 -9.54
N GLU A 560 19.41 -0.64 -9.69
CA GLU A 560 20.03 -1.95 -9.54
C GLU A 560 19.88 -2.50 -8.12
N ASP A 561 19.92 -1.63 -7.12
CA ASP A 561 19.84 -2.00 -5.71
C ASP A 561 18.52 -2.70 -5.31
N ILE A 562 17.44 -2.42 -6.05
CA ILE A 562 16.10 -2.98 -5.83
C ILE A 562 15.63 -3.87 -6.98
N PHE A 563 16.55 -4.33 -7.81
CA PHE A 563 16.31 -5.30 -8.88
C PHE A 563 16.60 -6.71 -8.38
N THR A 564 15.67 -7.64 -8.54
CA THR A 564 15.87 -9.05 -8.23
C THR A 564 15.77 -9.89 -9.50
N GLU A 565 16.58 -10.94 -9.61
CA GLU A 565 16.54 -11.85 -10.76
C GLU A 565 15.19 -12.59 -10.81
N GLU A 566 14.64 -12.96 -9.65
CA GLU A 566 13.35 -13.63 -9.57
C GLU A 566 12.21 -12.73 -10.09
N GLY A 567 12.12 -11.49 -9.62
CA GLY A 567 11.16 -10.52 -10.15
C GLY A 567 11.33 -10.28 -11.65
N PHE A 568 12.58 -10.19 -12.12
CA PHE A 568 12.86 -10.03 -13.54
C PHE A 568 12.36 -11.22 -14.37
N GLN A 569 12.61 -12.45 -13.94
CA GLN A 569 12.16 -13.66 -14.63
C GLN A 569 10.63 -13.78 -14.62
N MET A 570 9.99 -13.45 -13.49
CA MET A 570 8.53 -13.46 -13.34
C MET A 570 7.86 -12.53 -14.36
N TYR A 571 8.41 -11.34 -14.57
CA TYR A 571 7.86 -10.33 -15.46
C TYR A 571 8.50 -10.29 -16.86
N GLN A 572 9.43 -11.19 -17.20
CA GLN A 572 10.16 -11.19 -18.47
C GLN A 572 9.25 -11.19 -19.71
N ASN A 573 8.20 -11.99 -19.67
CA ASN A 573 7.22 -12.13 -20.76
C ASN A 573 5.88 -11.47 -20.42
N TYR A 574 5.90 -10.43 -19.59
CA TYR A 574 4.67 -9.77 -19.15
C TYR A 574 3.93 -9.10 -20.31
N LYS A 575 2.60 -9.22 -20.31
CA LYS A 575 1.75 -8.60 -21.33
C LYS A 575 1.90 -7.07 -21.28
N TYR A 576 1.82 -6.43 -22.42
CA TYR A 576 1.98 -4.97 -22.59
C TYR A 576 3.36 -4.40 -22.25
N ARG A 577 4.39 -5.24 -22.14
CA ARG A 577 5.76 -4.77 -22.00
C ARG A 577 6.13 -3.82 -23.13
N ALA A 578 6.74 -2.68 -22.81
CA ALA A 578 7.16 -1.68 -23.77
C ALA A 578 8.65 -1.79 -24.13
N ILE A 579 9.47 -2.07 -23.12
CA ILE A 579 10.92 -2.17 -23.26
C ILE A 579 11.31 -3.66 -23.22
N PRO A 580 12.15 -4.15 -24.14
CA PRO A 580 12.68 -5.51 -24.05
C PRO A 580 13.34 -5.77 -22.70
N ALA A 581 13.13 -6.96 -22.15
CA ALA A 581 13.59 -7.26 -20.79
C ALA A 581 15.10 -7.08 -20.60
N ASP A 582 15.92 -7.51 -21.60
CA ASP A 582 17.38 -7.35 -21.53
C ASP A 582 17.82 -5.88 -21.54
N GLU A 583 17.05 -5.02 -22.17
CA GLU A 583 17.28 -3.58 -22.22
C GLU A 583 16.97 -2.93 -20.87
N VAL A 584 15.87 -3.36 -20.21
CA VAL A 584 15.56 -2.93 -18.82
C VAL A 584 16.73 -3.25 -17.88
N ARG A 585 17.35 -4.42 -18.04
CA ARG A 585 18.53 -4.81 -17.25
C ARG A 585 19.71 -3.83 -17.43
N GLN A 586 19.93 -3.32 -18.65
CA GLN A 586 20.95 -2.30 -18.90
C GLN A 586 20.58 -0.94 -18.28
N LEU A 587 19.32 -0.55 -18.39
CA LEU A 587 18.83 0.69 -17.78
C LEU A 587 18.92 0.64 -16.25
N THR A 588 18.60 -0.50 -15.64
CA THR A 588 18.72 -0.71 -14.18
C THR A 588 20.16 -0.54 -13.70
N LYS A 589 21.15 -1.10 -14.44
CA LYS A 589 22.57 -0.93 -14.13
C LYS A 589 23.04 0.52 -14.23
N LYS A 590 22.52 1.27 -15.21
CA LYS A 590 22.77 2.70 -15.35
C LYS A 590 22.10 3.50 -14.23
N GLY A 591 20.94 3.08 -13.76
CA GLY A 591 20.08 3.75 -12.81
C GLY A 591 19.24 4.87 -13.42
N ILE A 592 17.96 4.88 -13.13
CA ILE A 592 17.02 5.96 -13.46
C ILE A 592 16.56 6.57 -12.15
N LYS A 593 16.82 7.85 -11.96
CA LYS A 593 16.55 8.56 -10.72
C LYS A 593 15.05 8.71 -10.46
N SER A 594 14.67 8.80 -9.18
CA SER A 594 13.32 9.19 -8.80
C SER A 594 13.01 10.62 -9.19
N ASN A 595 11.74 10.92 -9.38
CA ASN A 595 11.32 12.26 -9.77
C ASN A 595 9.93 12.60 -9.24
N LEU A 596 9.64 13.90 -9.23
CA LEU A 596 8.33 14.48 -8.98
C LEU A 596 7.86 15.15 -10.27
N LEU A 597 6.67 14.79 -10.73
CA LEU A 597 6.15 15.20 -12.03
C LEU A 597 4.77 15.85 -11.88
N ARG A 598 4.55 16.97 -12.58
CA ARG A 598 3.23 17.59 -12.75
C ARG A 598 2.64 17.15 -14.08
N LEU A 599 1.57 16.39 -14.02
CA LEU A 599 0.77 15.96 -15.15
C LEU A 599 -0.43 16.90 -15.30
N HIS A 600 -0.50 17.63 -16.41
CA HIS A 600 -1.64 18.45 -16.76
C HIS A 600 -2.65 17.62 -17.57
N ILE A 601 -3.94 17.82 -17.26
CA ILE A 601 -5.07 17.20 -17.93
C ILE A 601 -5.83 18.30 -18.66
N ALA A 602 -5.70 18.32 -19.98
CA ALA A 602 -6.38 19.34 -20.81
C ALA A 602 -7.89 19.10 -20.82
N ASP A 603 -8.65 20.19 -20.91
CA ASP A 603 -10.09 20.13 -21.03
C ASP A 603 -10.50 19.58 -22.41
N LEU A 604 -11.45 18.64 -22.43
CA LEU A 604 -11.96 18.01 -23.65
C LEU A 604 -12.60 19.02 -24.61
N ASP A 605 -13.21 20.08 -24.09
CA ASP A 605 -13.89 21.09 -24.89
C ASP A 605 -12.91 22.00 -25.66
N THR A 606 -11.64 22.00 -25.27
CA THR A 606 -10.58 22.83 -25.89
C THR A 606 -9.62 22.04 -26.77
N LEU A 607 -9.69 20.68 -26.77
CA LEU A 607 -8.78 19.81 -27.49
C LEU A 607 -9.27 19.48 -28.90
N GLU A 608 -8.33 19.46 -29.86
CA GLU A 608 -8.60 18.84 -31.15
C GLU A 608 -8.73 17.31 -31.02
N ALA A 609 -9.47 16.68 -31.92
CA ALA A 609 -9.82 15.26 -31.83
C ALA A 609 -8.63 14.30 -31.71
N ASN A 610 -7.46 14.69 -32.18
CA ASN A 610 -6.23 13.87 -32.22
C ASN A 610 -5.18 14.30 -31.17
N GLU A 611 -5.45 15.30 -30.35
CA GLU A 611 -4.51 15.74 -29.33
C GLU A 611 -4.63 14.87 -28.07
N ASN A 612 -3.46 14.58 -27.47
CA ASN A 612 -3.40 13.86 -26.20
C ASN A 612 -3.79 14.78 -25.06
N ARG A 613 -4.74 14.31 -24.25
CA ARG A 613 -5.24 15.04 -23.07
C ARG A 613 -4.19 15.17 -21.97
N LEU A 614 -3.25 14.23 -21.92
CA LEU A 614 -2.23 14.18 -20.87
C LEU A 614 -0.93 14.86 -21.35
N GLN A 615 -0.49 15.85 -20.58
CA GLN A 615 0.72 16.61 -20.88
C GLN A 615 1.63 16.67 -19.65
N ILE A 616 2.87 16.23 -19.79
CA ILE A 616 3.89 16.47 -18.76
C ILE A 616 4.29 17.93 -18.83
N GLN A 617 3.83 18.71 -17.89
CA GLN A 617 4.07 20.17 -17.85
C GLN A 617 5.40 20.49 -17.22
N ASP A 618 5.79 19.74 -16.17
CA ASP A 618 6.92 20.07 -15.33
C ASP A 618 7.40 18.83 -14.56
N ALA A 619 8.70 18.75 -14.31
CA ALA A 619 9.28 17.65 -13.54
C ALA A 619 10.54 18.10 -12.81
N TYR A 620 10.76 17.51 -11.63
CA TYR A 620 12.01 17.60 -10.88
C TYR A 620 12.61 16.21 -10.70
N GLU A 621 13.81 15.99 -11.18
CA GLU A 621 14.59 14.78 -10.97
C GLU A 621 15.45 14.94 -9.71
N PHE A 622 15.31 14.05 -8.75
CA PHE A 622 16.10 14.10 -7.51
C PHE A 622 17.56 13.79 -7.81
N ASP A 623 18.47 14.48 -7.12
CA ASP A 623 19.91 14.26 -7.27
C ASP A 623 20.33 12.87 -6.83
N THR A 624 21.54 12.46 -7.23
CA THR A 624 22.16 11.19 -6.81
C THR A 624 22.14 11.06 -5.29
N GLY A 625 21.67 9.92 -4.79
CA GLY A 625 21.55 9.64 -3.36
C GLY A 625 20.26 10.16 -2.71
N TYR A 626 19.37 10.81 -3.49
CA TYR A 626 18.08 11.26 -2.98
C TYR A 626 16.92 10.46 -3.59
N PHE A 627 15.90 10.22 -2.79
CA PHE A 627 14.65 9.62 -3.23
C PHE A 627 13.46 10.41 -2.66
N GLY A 628 12.65 10.99 -3.54
CA GLY A 628 11.47 11.76 -3.16
C GLY A 628 10.18 10.93 -3.22
N ASN A 629 9.34 11.05 -2.19
CA ASN A 629 8.08 10.31 -2.10
C ASN A 629 7.00 11.12 -1.38
N SER A 630 5.76 10.62 -1.38
CA SER A 630 4.63 11.15 -0.61
C SER A 630 4.39 12.66 -0.81
N PRO A 631 4.15 13.11 -2.05
CA PRO A 631 3.83 14.50 -2.30
C PRO A 631 2.47 14.88 -1.68
N GLN A 632 2.38 16.10 -1.13
CA GLN A 632 1.13 16.70 -0.66
C GLN A 632 1.00 18.13 -1.22
N PHE A 633 -0.12 18.41 -1.84
CA PHE A 633 -0.45 19.79 -2.24
C PHE A 633 -0.94 20.60 -1.03
N VAL A 634 -0.35 21.77 -0.84
CA VAL A 634 -0.73 22.74 0.20
C VAL A 634 -1.16 24.04 -0.49
N PRO A 635 -2.43 24.45 -0.36
CA PRO A 635 -2.90 25.70 -0.95
C PRO A 635 -2.16 26.91 -0.38
N ARG A 636 -1.82 27.88 -1.23
CA ARG A 636 -1.18 29.14 -0.82
C ARG A 636 -2.19 30.02 -0.07
N ALA A 637 -1.82 30.52 1.11
CA ALA A 637 -2.64 31.44 1.88
C ALA A 637 -2.86 32.75 1.09
N GLY A 638 -4.14 33.17 0.97
CA GLY A 638 -4.51 34.45 0.35
C GLY A 638 -4.21 34.58 -1.13
N GLY A 639 -3.88 33.46 -1.84
CA GLY A 639 -3.50 33.48 -3.25
C GLY A 639 -4.04 32.31 -4.07
N THR A 640 -3.71 32.31 -5.36
CA THR A 640 -3.90 31.17 -6.26
C THR A 640 -2.67 30.30 -6.25
N GLY A 641 -2.81 29.00 -6.61
CA GLY A 641 -1.71 28.05 -6.63
C GLY A 641 -1.40 27.46 -5.24
N GLY A 642 -0.21 26.95 -5.07
CA GLY A 642 0.19 26.29 -3.81
C GLY A 642 1.61 25.74 -3.84
N TYR A 643 1.87 24.86 -2.92
CA TYR A 643 3.15 24.21 -2.72
C TYR A 643 3.00 22.68 -2.76
N ILE A 644 4.05 21.98 -3.14
CA ILE A 644 4.17 20.54 -2.94
C ILE A 644 5.14 20.29 -1.78
N VAL A 645 4.63 19.71 -0.72
CA VAL A 645 5.41 19.22 0.41
C VAL A 645 5.72 17.75 0.14
N CYS A 646 6.99 17.36 0.16
CA CYS A 646 7.45 16.05 -0.25
C CYS A 646 8.43 15.49 0.79
N VAL A 647 8.28 14.20 1.14
CA VAL A 647 9.29 13.47 1.92
C VAL A 647 10.45 13.15 1.00
N VAL A 648 11.67 13.43 1.47
CA VAL A 648 12.88 13.12 0.71
C VAL A 648 13.84 12.33 1.59
N TYR A 649 14.18 11.13 1.14
CA TYR A 649 15.18 10.27 1.75
C TYR A 649 16.54 10.59 1.13
N ASN A 650 17.51 10.78 1.99
CA ASN A 650 18.88 11.02 1.60
C ASN A 650 19.78 10.13 2.46
N GLY A 651 20.62 9.35 1.86
CA GLY A 651 21.57 8.52 2.57
C GLY A 651 22.58 7.95 1.60
N THR A 652 23.84 8.11 1.94
CA THR A 652 24.92 7.33 1.35
C THR A 652 25.14 6.11 2.23
N ASP A 653 25.81 5.07 1.71
CA ASP A 653 26.20 3.88 2.48
C ASP A 653 27.06 4.26 3.72
N GLU A 654 27.69 5.44 3.69
CA GLU A 654 28.55 5.97 4.78
C GLU A 654 27.75 6.64 5.91
N GLN A 655 26.53 7.14 5.64
CA GLN A 655 25.65 7.79 6.63
C GLN A 655 24.17 7.42 6.41
N PRO A 656 23.79 6.17 6.63
CA PRO A 656 22.43 5.72 6.34
C PRO A 656 21.35 6.35 7.24
N ASP A 657 21.73 6.88 8.41
CA ASP A 657 20.80 7.27 9.47
C ASP A 657 20.45 8.77 9.50
N ASN A 658 21.07 9.60 8.64
CA ASN A 658 20.92 11.07 8.68
C ASN A 658 20.14 11.63 7.47
N GLY A 659 19.21 10.87 6.90
CA GLY A 659 18.84 11.16 5.57
C GLY A 659 17.40 11.58 5.29
N ASN A 660 16.59 11.92 6.29
CA ASN A 660 15.19 12.27 6.02
C ASN A 660 15.00 13.79 6.09
N GLU A 661 14.37 14.31 5.06
CA GLU A 661 14.08 15.73 4.91
C GLU A 661 12.62 15.95 4.42
N ILE A 662 12.10 17.14 4.63
CA ILE A 662 10.87 17.61 3.99
C ILE A 662 11.25 18.73 3.02
N TRP A 663 10.98 18.50 1.75
CA TRP A 663 11.22 19.50 0.71
C TRP A 663 9.91 20.17 0.29
N ILE A 664 9.96 21.48 0.09
CA ILE A 664 8.82 22.31 -0.28
C ILE A 664 9.09 22.94 -1.64
N PHE A 665 8.27 22.59 -2.63
CA PHE A 665 8.36 23.09 -4.00
C PHE A 665 7.23 24.10 -4.28
N ASP A 666 7.43 24.99 -5.23
CA ASP A 666 6.31 25.68 -5.86
C ASP A 666 5.56 24.71 -6.78
N ALA A 667 4.27 24.53 -6.58
CA ALA A 667 3.47 23.62 -7.38
C ALA A 667 3.38 24.03 -8.86
N ALA A 668 3.65 25.28 -9.20
CA ALA A 668 3.66 25.77 -10.56
C ALA A 668 5.03 25.65 -11.26
N ASP A 669 6.12 25.41 -10.50
CA ASP A 669 7.50 25.40 -11.03
C ASP A 669 8.38 24.36 -10.28
N LEU A 670 8.11 23.08 -10.50
CA LEU A 670 8.89 21.99 -9.88
C LEU A 670 10.34 21.98 -10.33
N LYS A 671 10.59 22.25 -11.61
CA LYS A 671 11.93 22.17 -12.24
C LYS A 671 12.96 23.12 -11.62
N SER A 672 12.52 24.23 -11.02
CA SER A 672 13.41 25.14 -10.29
C SER A 672 13.90 24.58 -8.97
N GLY A 673 13.41 23.40 -8.57
CA GLY A 673 13.80 22.72 -7.34
C GLY A 673 13.11 23.26 -6.09
N PRO A 674 13.48 22.75 -4.90
CA PRO A 674 12.81 23.11 -3.67
C PRO A 674 13.10 24.56 -3.24
N LEU A 675 12.03 25.26 -2.88
CA LEU A 675 12.10 26.57 -2.26
C LEU A 675 12.79 26.52 -0.89
N CYS A 676 12.48 25.45 -0.13
CA CYS A 676 12.94 25.26 1.23
C CYS A 676 13.08 23.77 1.53
N LYS A 677 14.04 23.42 2.37
CA LYS A 677 14.28 22.08 2.90
C LYS A 677 14.26 22.12 4.41
N LEU A 678 13.46 21.25 5.02
CA LEU A 678 13.37 21.09 6.46
C LEU A 678 14.04 19.80 6.89
N TRP A 679 14.71 19.79 8.00
CA TRP A 679 15.40 18.63 8.55
C TRP A 679 15.53 18.68 10.07
N HIS A 680 15.85 17.56 10.68
CA HIS A 680 16.31 17.47 12.07
C HIS A 680 17.04 16.14 12.27
N PRO A 681 18.07 16.06 13.14
CA PRO A 681 18.78 14.79 13.42
C PRO A 681 17.88 13.64 13.89
N GLN A 682 16.75 13.97 14.54
CA GLN A 682 15.76 12.99 14.99
C GLN A 682 14.59 12.78 13.99
N LEU A 683 14.60 13.46 12.86
CA LEU A 683 13.58 13.26 11.82
C LEU A 683 13.88 11.97 11.09
N ASN A 684 13.04 10.97 11.30
CA ASN A 684 13.18 9.69 10.65
C ASN A 684 11.77 9.17 10.26
N PHE A 685 11.64 8.78 9.02
CA PHE A 685 10.46 8.12 8.51
C PHE A 685 10.79 6.67 8.17
N GLY A 686 9.87 5.75 8.43
CA GLY A 686 9.76 4.58 7.59
C GLY A 686 9.39 5.00 6.17
N ILE A 687 9.24 4.06 5.25
CA ILE A 687 8.70 4.44 3.94
C ILE A 687 7.36 5.11 4.15
N SER A 688 7.32 6.40 3.81
CA SER A 688 6.09 7.16 3.81
C SER A 688 5.23 6.74 2.62
N VAL A 689 3.94 6.72 2.84
CA VAL A 689 2.97 6.41 1.80
C VAL A 689 2.03 7.61 1.57
N HIS A 690 0.76 7.51 1.87
CA HIS A 690 -0.17 8.58 1.53
C HIS A 690 -0.14 9.75 2.51
N THR A 691 -0.65 10.87 2.02
CA THR A 691 -0.67 12.15 2.72
C THR A 691 -2.05 12.75 2.68
N THR A 692 -2.29 13.73 3.55
CA THR A 692 -3.44 14.64 3.45
C THR A 692 -3.09 15.99 4.06
N TRP A 693 -3.86 17.03 3.70
CA TRP A 693 -3.74 18.35 4.24
C TRP A 693 -5.05 18.79 4.86
N LEU A 694 -4.97 19.41 6.05
CA LEU A 694 -6.11 20.05 6.69
C LEU A 694 -5.79 21.54 6.93
N SER A 695 -6.76 22.39 6.66
CA SER A 695 -6.63 23.84 6.93
C SER A 695 -6.61 24.14 8.42
N LYS A 696 -7.25 23.30 9.23
CA LYS A 696 -7.37 23.44 10.68
C LYS A 696 -7.39 22.08 11.33
N ILE A 697 -6.84 22.02 12.53
CA ILE A 697 -6.93 20.86 13.43
C ILE A 697 -7.69 21.23 14.68
N GLY A 698 -8.31 20.26 15.33
CA GLY A 698 -9.05 20.48 16.56
C GLY A 698 -9.29 19.19 17.31
N LYS A 699 -9.61 19.33 18.59
CA LYS A 699 -10.06 18.17 19.36
C LYS A 699 -11.36 17.64 18.77
N ARG A 700 -11.44 16.34 18.64
CA ARG A 700 -12.64 15.68 18.11
C ARG A 700 -13.87 16.00 18.97
N THR A 701 -14.96 16.43 18.35
CA THR A 701 -16.23 16.78 19.01
C THR A 701 -17.36 15.82 18.67
N ALA A 702 -17.20 14.95 17.67
CA ALA A 702 -18.22 14.00 17.25
C ALA A 702 -18.60 13.05 18.41
N SER A 703 -19.91 12.84 18.62
CA SER A 703 -20.42 11.95 19.66
C SER A 703 -20.29 10.45 19.31
N TYR A 704 -20.08 10.14 18.02
CA TYR A 704 -19.91 8.78 17.56
C TYR A 704 -18.70 8.12 18.23
N ASN A 705 -18.93 7.00 18.90
CA ASN A 705 -17.88 6.21 19.55
C ASN A 705 -18.36 4.78 19.78
N ILE A 706 -17.53 3.81 19.42
CA ILE A 706 -17.78 2.39 19.63
C ILE A 706 -16.88 1.90 20.77
N PRO A 707 -17.44 1.54 21.93
CA PRO A 707 -16.65 1.02 23.06
C PRO A 707 -16.05 -0.34 22.71
N VAL A 708 -14.72 -0.49 22.91
CA VAL A 708 -13.95 -1.69 22.53
C VAL A 708 -14.57 -2.97 23.08
N LYS A 709 -14.99 -2.98 24.36
CA LYS A 709 -15.60 -4.17 24.97
C LYS A 709 -16.88 -4.59 24.24
N GLN A 710 -17.78 -3.65 23.96
CA GLN A 710 -19.05 -3.94 23.29
C GLN A 710 -18.83 -4.40 21.83
N ASP A 711 -17.77 -3.91 21.20
CA ASP A 711 -17.42 -4.24 19.82
C ASP A 711 -16.96 -5.68 19.66
N TYR A 712 -16.13 -6.18 20.58
CA TYR A 712 -15.50 -7.51 20.48
C TYR A 712 -16.11 -8.58 21.40
N GLU A 713 -16.90 -8.22 22.42
CA GLU A 713 -17.38 -9.14 23.45
C GLU A 713 -18.12 -10.36 22.87
N TYR A 714 -18.85 -10.19 21.76
CA TYR A 714 -19.61 -11.27 21.13
C TYR A 714 -18.72 -12.38 20.55
N LEU A 715 -17.47 -12.07 20.15
CA LEU A 715 -16.46 -13.03 19.71
C LEU A 715 -15.64 -13.56 20.90
N VAL A 716 -15.27 -12.67 21.82
CA VAL A 716 -14.43 -13.00 22.97
C VAL A 716 -15.12 -13.98 23.92
N LYS A 717 -16.43 -13.86 24.13
CA LYS A 717 -17.23 -14.83 24.92
C LYS A 717 -17.23 -16.26 24.38
N GLN A 718 -16.86 -16.45 23.11
CA GLN A 718 -16.75 -17.76 22.49
C GLN A 718 -15.35 -18.37 22.65
N GLN A 719 -14.38 -17.60 23.14
CA GLN A 719 -12.99 -18.01 23.32
C GLN A 719 -12.79 -18.79 24.62
N PRO A 720 -11.68 -19.55 24.75
CA PRO A 720 -11.22 -20.10 26.02
C PRO A 720 -11.12 -19.01 27.11
N GLN A 721 -11.25 -19.41 28.36
CA GLN A 721 -11.24 -18.48 29.53
C GLN A 721 -9.96 -17.63 29.55
N GLU A 722 -8.81 -18.20 29.26
CA GLU A 722 -7.52 -17.50 29.18
C GLU A 722 -7.59 -16.27 28.26
N ILE A 723 -8.17 -16.42 27.07
CA ILE A 723 -8.32 -15.31 26.11
C ILE A 723 -9.33 -14.28 26.62
N GLN A 724 -10.41 -14.72 27.28
CA GLN A 724 -11.39 -13.79 27.86
C GLN A 724 -10.75 -12.93 28.96
N GLU A 725 -9.96 -13.53 29.85
CA GLU A 725 -9.21 -12.85 30.91
C GLU A 725 -8.16 -11.91 30.30
N PHE A 726 -7.43 -12.35 29.30
CA PHE A 726 -6.46 -11.53 28.54
C PHE A 726 -7.11 -10.24 27.97
N PHE A 727 -8.31 -10.37 27.35
CA PHE A 727 -9.02 -9.21 26.83
C PHE A 727 -9.47 -8.25 27.93
N ASN A 728 -9.93 -8.76 29.07
CA ASN A 728 -10.34 -7.93 30.22
C ASN A 728 -9.17 -7.17 30.83
N GLU A 729 -7.99 -7.76 30.84
CA GLU A 729 -6.79 -7.17 31.46
C GLU A 729 -6.09 -6.15 30.57
N TRP A 730 -5.97 -6.45 29.26
CA TRP A 730 -5.10 -5.68 28.37
C TRP A 730 -5.84 -4.93 27.26
N VAL A 731 -6.80 -5.59 26.59
CA VAL A 731 -7.40 -5.07 25.37
C VAL A 731 -8.50 -4.06 25.64
N TYR A 732 -9.44 -4.41 26.52
CA TYR A 732 -10.57 -3.53 26.82
C TYR A 732 -10.14 -2.23 27.52
N PRO A 733 -9.20 -2.24 28.48
CA PRO A 733 -8.69 -1.01 29.09
C PRO A 733 -7.65 -0.29 28.23
N LYS A 734 -7.24 -0.83 27.08
CA LYS A 734 -6.17 -0.28 26.21
C LYS A 734 -4.86 -0.09 27.00
N ARG A 735 -4.43 -1.13 27.70
CA ARG A 735 -3.25 -1.10 28.57
C ARG A 735 -2.03 -1.72 27.90
N GLU A 736 -0.88 -1.07 28.03
CA GLU A 736 0.43 -1.62 27.65
C GLU A 736 1.19 -2.09 28.91
N PRO A 737 1.89 -3.24 28.88
CA PRO A 737 2.75 -3.66 29.98
C PRO A 737 3.90 -2.68 30.13
N LYS A 738 4.11 -2.12 31.35
CA LYS A 738 5.20 -1.18 31.63
C LYS A 738 6.57 -1.87 31.68
N ASP A 739 6.65 -3.03 32.33
CA ASP A 739 7.86 -3.86 32.45
C ASP A 739 7.49 -5.34 32.62
N SER A 740 8.50 -6.24 32.57
CA SER A 740 8.31 -7.68 32.79
C SER A 740 7.74 -8.06 34.18
N GLY A 741 7.77 -7.14 35.14
CA GLY A 741 7.16 -7.30 36.46
C GLY A 741 5.64 -7.13 36.49
N ASP A 742 5.03 -6.56 35.43
CA ASP A 742 3.56 -6.41 35.31
C ASP A 742 2.87 -7.73 34.89
N CYS A 743 3.64 -8.73 34.48
CA CYS A 743 3.14 -10.04 34.09
C CYS A 743 2.95 -10.92 35.33
N SER A 744 1.97 -10.63 36.15
CA SER A 744 1.59 -11.54 37.24
C SER A 744 0.97 -12.78 36.61
N VAL A 745 1.73 -13.86 36.63
CA VAL A 745 1.21 -15.20 36.32
C VAL A 745 0.16 -15.53 37.39
N SER A 746 -1.11 -15.51 37.03
CA SER A 746 -2.18 -16.12 37.81
C SER A 746 -2.32 -17.58 37.45
#